data_43d9cd4ea4cf90f2f805ad2bfddadb7f
#
_entry.id   43d9cd4ea4cf90f2f805ad2bfddadb7f
#
_cell.length_a   1.000
_cell.length_b   1.000
_cell.length_c   1.000
_cell.angle_alpha   90.00
_cell.angle_beta   90.00
_cell.angle_gamma   90.00
#
_symmetry.space_group_name_H-M   'P 1'
#
loop_
_entity.id
_entity.type
_entity.pdbx_description
1 polymer ?
#
loop_
_entity_poly.entity_id
_entity_poly.type
_entity_poly.pdbx_seq_one_letter_code
_entity_poly.pdbx_strand_id
1 'polypeptide(L)'
;MKRLTTFIAGAAVAATLGGCQQPAVSGWKSFSGDKNIERRVDSVLSLMTLEEKVGQMAQYSCNWDVTGPVMTGDYETLLKQGLVGSLFNVYTVDGIRKMQEMALSESRLKIPVLFGYDVVHGYRTIFPMPLAESCSWDLERMRKSAAIAADEASASGIAWTFAPMVDISRDARWGRVMEGAGEDPYLGSLIAKARVEGFQGGNDWRSLADVNTVLACCKHFAAYGAAEAGRDYNTSELSQNTLMNYYMPSYLAAKEAGVATFMASFNEINGVPSTGNKWLMTDLLRKDWGFNGFVVTDYTGINEMVAHSIVRNDKEAGELAANAGIDMDMTGGIYSQYLVQSVKEGKVSEENIDRAVASILEMKFLLGLFDDPYRYLDNEREKNTIMKPEFLQEARETSARSIVLLKNDNNFFPISKDKNITVALIGPMVKDKINQNGEWAGRGEREESISLFEGLTEKYAGTNVKFIYAEGCDLLTDDSSKFAEAIATARRADIVLAAMGEDFNWSGEAACRTDLKLPGAQQALLKELKKTGKPLGLILVNGRPLDLSWEDQHVDGILEAWYLGTMAGHGMADVISGDYNPSARLTMSFPRTVGQLPLYYNQKPTGRPVPPEAPDTDYKSRYMDVPNTPLYPFGYGLSYTTFAVNSMKLDQNSFTKGGKITVTAEVENTGKVDGETVVQMYIRDLAGSVTRPVKELKGFEKVALKAGEKKQVSFTIDEALLAFYGIDMQKKAEPGDFTVWVGLNSADETNQSSFSLR
;
A
#
# COMPACT_ATOMS: atom_id res chain seq x y z
N MET A 1 55.96 24.63 -2.62
CA MET A 1 55.67 25.15 -1.29
C MET A 1 54.68 24.23 -0.64
N LYS A 2 55.02 23.81 0.57
CA LYS A 2 54.52 22.60 1.24
C LYS A 2 53.04 22.67 1.58
N ARG A 3 52.28 21.63 1.20
CA ARG A 3 50.93 21.33 1.71
C ARG A 3 51.06 20.78 3.13
N LEU A 4 50.38 21.38 4.09
CA LEU A 4 50.17 20.84 5.43
C LEU A 4 48.97 19.93 5.38
N THR A 5 49.21 18.64 5.55
CA THR A 5 48.16 17.63 5.77
C THR A 5 48.05 17.43 7.28
N THR A 6 46.97 17.87 7.87
CA THR A 6 46.71 17.64 9.29
C THR A 6 45.96 16.29 9.43
N PHE A 7 46.66 15.26 9.88
CA PHE A 7 46.10 14.03 10.35
C PHE A 7 45.49 14.24 11.73
N ILE A 8 44.19 14.05 11.87
CA ILE A 8 43.54 13.87 13.18
C ILE A 8 43.71 12.40 13.55
N ALA A 9 44.64 12.12 14.44
CA ALA A 9 44.82 10.81 15.02
C ALA A 9 43.71 10.53 16.03
N GLY A 10 42.82 9.59 15.69
CA GLY A 10 41.91 8.99 16.66
C GLY A 10 42.71 8.21 17.69
N ALA A 11 42.63 8.60 18.96
CA ALA A 11 43.24 7.88 20.06
C ALA A 11 42.54 6.52 20.25
N ALA A 12 43.16 5.45 19.76
CA ALA A 12 42.80 4.08 20.15
C ALA A 12 43.24 3.85 21.60
N VAL A 13 42.34 3.92 22.53
CA VAL A 13 42.55 3.42 23.90
C VAL A 13 42.44 1.89 23.84
N ALA A 14 43.56 1.23 23.71
CA ALA A 14 43.67 -0.21 23.96
C ALA A 14 43.56 -0.46 25.47
N ALA A 15 42.36 -0.59 25.99
CA ALA A 15 42.15 -1.15 27.32
C ALA A 15 42.22 -2.68 27.22
N THR A 16 43.24 -3.26 27.81
CA THR A 16 43.30 -4.70 28.12
C THR A 16 42.23 -5.01 29.15
N LEU A 17 41.07 -5.46 28.69
CA LEU A 17 40.00 -5.93 29.54
C LEU A 17 40.16 -7.43 29.79
N GLY A 18 40.51 -7.77 31.02
CA GLY A 18 40.19 -9.07 31.60
C GLY A 18 38.66 -9.25 31.56
N GLY A 19 38.23 -10.42 31.08
CA GLY A 19 36.83 -10.69 30.78
C GLY A 19 35.90 -10.58 32.00
N CYS A 20 35.19 -9.47 32.07
CA CYS A 20 33.84 -9.44 32.62
C CYS A 20 32.90 -9.47 31.41
N GLN A 21 32.32 -10.63 31.10
CA GLN A 21 31.12 -10.68 30.26
C GLN A 21 30.04 -9.90 30.99
N GLN A 22 29.75 -8.67 30.53
CA GLN A 22 28.52 -7.98 30.96
C GLN A 22 27.35 -8.85 30.49
N PRO A 23 26.27 -8.98 31.31
CA PRO A 23 25.11 -9.73 30.88
C PRO A 23 24.52 -9.07 29.63
N ALA A 24 24.22 -9.89 28.60
CA ALA A 24 23.47 -9.45 27.42
C ALA A 24 22.18 -8.79 27.87
N VAL A 25 21.71 -7.77 27.13
CA VAL A 25 20.43 -7.08 27.43
C VAL A 25 19.33 -8.13 27.56
N SER A 26 18.75 -8.23 28.77
CA SER A 26 17.72 -9.22 29.05
C SER A 26 16.49 -8.97 28.17
N GLY A 27 15.94 -10.03 27.56
CA GLY A 27 14.73 -9.96 26.75
C GLY A 27 14.90 -9.40 25.31
N TRP A 28 16.06 -8.83 24.95
CA TRP A 28 16.31 -8.39 23.56
C TRP A 28 16.85 -9.53 22.69
N LYS A 29 16.35 -9.58 21.45
CA LYS A 29 16.87 -10.46 20.41
C LYS A 29 17.23 -9.61 19.20
N SER A 30 18.47 -9.78 18.72
CA SER A 30 18.96 -9.05 17.55
C SER A 30 18.15 -9.40 16.30
N PHE A 31 17.85 -8.39 15.51
CA PHE A 31 17.23 -8.51 14.20
C PHE A 31 18.16 -9.19 13.19
N SER A 32 19.43 -8.78 13.18
CA SER A 32 20.45 -9.31 12.28
C SER A 32 21.03 -10.64 12.74
N GLY A 33 21.06 -10.91 14.04
CA GLY A 33 21.79 -12.02 14.67
C GLY A 33 23.31 -11.87 14.56
N ASP A 34 23.84 -10.71 14.13
CA ASP A 34 25.27 -10.46 14.00
C ASP A 34 25.89 -10.13 15.37
N LYS A 35 26.76 -10.99 15.84
CA LYS A 35 27.41 -10.86 17.17
C LYS A 35 28.33 -9.65 17.31
N ASN A 36 28.79 -9.07 16.21
CA ASN A 36 29.57 -7.82 16.27
C ASN A 36 28.66 -6.63 16.49
N ILE A 37 27.52 -6.59 15.78
CA ILE A 37 26.51 -5.55 15.95
C ILE A 37 25.92 -5.64 17.35
N GLU A 38 25.55 -6.83 17.84
CA GLU A 38 25.05 -7.00 19.22
C GLU A 38 26.03 -6.40 20.25
N ARG A 39 27.32 -6.71 20.16
CA ARG A 39 28.32 -6.15 21.09
C ARG A 39 28.44 -4.63 20.98
N ARG A 40 28.31 -4.06 19.78
CA ARG A 40 28.31 -2.59 19.58
C ARG A 40 27.10 -1.94 20.22
N VAL A 41 25.91 -2.54 20.06
CA VAL A 41 24.65 -2.09 20.69
C VAL A 41 24.80 -2.12 22.20
N ASP A 42 25.23 -3.25 22.80
CA ASP A 42 25.45 -3.39 24.24
C ASP A 42 26.43 -2.33 24.77
N SER A 43 27.50 -2.07 24.03
CA SER A 43 28.49 -1.08 24.40
C SER A 43 27.90 0.34 24.48
N VAL A 44 27.09 0.75 23.50
CA VAL A 44 26.45 2.07 23.50
C VAL A 44 25.41 2.15 24.61
N LEU A 45 24.55 1.14 24.73
CA LEU A 45 23.48 1.09 25.71
C LEU A 45 24.00 1.18 27.15
N SER A 46 25.14 0.53 27.45
CA SER A 46 25.77 0.55 28.78
C SER A 46 26.30 1.93 29.21
N LEU A 47 26.51 2.83 28.24
CA LEU A 47 26.95 4.20 28.51
C LEU A 47 25.80 5.19 28.72
N MET A 48 24.57 4.80 28.36
CA MET A 48 23.41 5.68 28.36
C MET A 48 22.80 5.83 29.75
N THR A 49 22.39 7.05 30.09
CA THR A 49 21.50 7.29 31.21
C THR A 49 20.07 6.88 30.86
N LEU A 50 19.21 6.74 31.85
CA LEU A 50 17.80 6.41 31.62
C LEU A 50 17.10 7.48 30.75
N GLU A 51 17.43 8.76 31.00
CA GLU A 51 16.92 9.89 30.21
C GLU A 51 17.34 9.80 28.72
N GLU A 52 18.60 9.45 28.46
CA GLU A 52 19.10 9.26 27.09
C GLU A 52 18.48 8.04 26.41
N LYS A 53 18.25 6.94 27.16
CA LYS A 53 17.53 5.76 26.69
C LYS A 53 16.12 6.14 26.23
N VAL A 54 15.34 6.80 27.10
CA VAL A 54 13.99 7.28 26.79
C VAL A 54 14.01 8.28 25.61
N GLY A 55 15.03 9.11 25.52
CA GLY A 55 15.21 10.01 24.36
C GLY A 55 15.34 9.28 23.02
N GLN A 56 15.97 8.09 22.98
CA GLN A 56 16.00 7.28 21.75
C GLN A 56 14.63 6.70 21.37
N MET A 57 13.72 6.58 22.31
CA MET A 57 12.34 6.10 22.11
C MET A 57 11.39 7.23 21.66
N ALA A 58 11.88 8.44 21.42
CA ALA A 58 11.08 9.59 21.03
C ALA A 58 11.37 10.01 19.58
N GLN A 59 10.29 10.18 18.81
CA GLN A 59 10.31 10.75 17.46
C GLN A 59 9.57 12.08 17.45
N TYR A 60 10.13 13.09 16.78
CA TYR A 60 9.53 14.42 16.64
C TYR A 60 9.36 14.81 15.18
N SER A 61 8.31 15.60 14.88
CA SER A 61 8.12 16.23 13.59
C SER A 61 8.87 17.56 13.53
N CYS A 62 9.58 17.80 12.43
CA CYS A 62 10.17 19.11 12.13
C CYS A 62 9.15 20.09 11.55
N ASN A 63 7.93 19.67 11.27
CA ASN A 63 6.83 20.47 10.72
C ASN A 63 7.15 21.24 9.43
N TRP A 64 8.07 20.73 8.60
CA TRP A 64 8.27 21.28 7.26
C TRP A 64 7.12 20.87 6.33
N ASP A 65 6.51 19.71 6.61
CA ASP A 65 5.24 19.27 6.06
C ASP A 65 4.25 18.99 7.19
N VAL A 66 2.96 19.14 6.92
CA VAL A 66 1.89 18.85 7.88
C VAL A 66 1.26 17.52 7.50
N THR A 67 1.60 16.48 8.25
CA THR A 67 1.11 15.11 8.06
C THR A 67 0.20 14.64 9.22
N GLY A 68 -0.17 15.56 10.10
CA GLY A 68 -1.03 15.31 11.27
C GLY A 68 -1.19 16.58 12.10
N PRO A 69 -1.78 16.51 13.31
CA PRO A 69 -1.88 17.65 14.21
C PRO A 69 -0.50 18.26 14.48
N VAL A 70 -0.37 19.58 14.35
CA VAL A 70 0.92 20.28 14.58
C VAL A 70 1.27 20.21 16.05
N MET A 71 2.32 19.44 16.40
CA MET A 71 2.88 19.32 17.73
C MET A 71 4.11 20.20 17.81
N THR A 72 4.03 21.27 18.60
CA THR A 72 5.16 22.17 18.83
C THR A 72 6.06 21.61 19.94
N GLY A 73 7.25 21.20 19.59
CA GLY A 73 8.31 20.80 20.53
C GLY A 73 9.62 21.52 20.23
N ASP A 74 10.42 21.82 21.25
CA ASP A 74 11.78 22.35 21.08
C ASP A 74 12.75 21.19 20.77
N TYR A 75 12.55 20.55 19.60
CA TYR A 75 13.38 19.43 19.18
C TYR A 75 14.84 19.81 18.98
N GLU A 76 15.15 21.09 18.68
CA GLU A 76 16.54 21.54 18.56
C GLU A 76 17.29 21.49 19.92
N THR A 77 16.65 21.92 21.00
CA THR A 77 17.23 21.80 22.35
C THR A 77 17.36 20.32 22.74
N LEU A 78 16.35 19.49 22.45
CA LEU A 78 16.39 18.06 22.75
C LEU A 78 17.47 17.31 21.96
N LEU A 79 17.71 17.68 20.69
CA LEU A 79 18.80 17.14 19.88
C LEU A 79 20.17 17.39 20.54
N LYS A 80 20.43 18.64 21.00
CA LYS A 80 21.66 19.03 21.68
C LYS A 80 21.89 18.28 22.99
N GLN A 81 20.80 17.87 23.63
CA GLN A 81 20.82 17.05 24.84
C GLN A 81 20.94 15.54 24.57
N GLY A 82 20.82 15.09 23.32
CA GLY A 82 20.84 13.68 22.96
C GLY A 82 19.52 12.94 23.29
N LEU A 83 18.42 13.67 23.37
CA LEU A 83 17.09 13.18 23.78
C LEU A 83 16.14 12.99 22.59
N VAL A 84 16.66 12.75 21.38
CA VAL A 84 15.90 12.50 20.16
C VAL A 84 16.41 11.26 19.47
N GLY A 85 15.56 10.25 19.30
CA GLY A 85 15.88 9.03 18.57
C GLY A 85 15.70 9.17 17.07
N SER A 86 14.63 9.87 16.67
CA SER A 86 14.25 10.06 15.27
C SER A 86 13.61 11.42 15.04
N LEU A 87 13.77 11.94 13.83
CA LEU A 87 13.06 13.10 13.30
C LEU A 87 12.36 12.72 11.99
N PHE A 88 11.23 13.33 11.71
CA PHE A 88 10.56 13.23 10.40
C PHE A 88 9.99 14.57 9.95
N ASN A 89 9.48 14.64 8.71
CA ASN A 89 9.05 15.89 8.08
C ASN A 89 10.16 16.94 8.04
N VAL A 90 11.41 16.50 7.82
CA VAL A 90 12.55 17.29 7.41
C VAL A 90 13.19 16.60 6.22
N TYR A 91 13.55 17.35 5.23
CA TYR A 91 14.06 16.84 3.98
C TYR A 91 15.17 17.75 3.43
N THR A 92 15.72 17.37 2.29
CA THR A 92 16.95 17.88 1.67
C THR A 92 18.22 17.53 2.43
N VAL A 93 19.27 17.30 1.68
CA VAL A 93 20.60 17.00 2.25
C VAL A 93 21.05 18.07 3.25
N ASP A 94 20.85 19.36 2.93
CA ASP A 94 21.28 20.46 3.80
C ASP A 94 20.45 20.57 5.08
N GLY A 95 19.12 20.35 4.99
CA GLY A 95 18.21 20.36 6.14
C GLY A 95 18.54 19.26 7.13
N ILE A 96 18.69 18.04 6.64
CA ILE A 96 19.03 16.86 7.45
C ILE A 96 20.44 16.97 8.02
N ARG A 97 21.41 17.48 7.23
CA ARG A 97 22.78 17.74 7.69
C ARG A 97 22.80 18.65 8.92
N LYS A 98 22.06 19.76 8.88
CA LYS A 98 21.96 20.71 10.00
C LYS A 98 21.49 19.99 11.29
N MET A 99 20.47 19.15 11.20
CA MET A 99 19.94 18.42 12.36
C MET A 99 20.93 17.37 12.87
N GLN A 100 21.55 16.62 11.96
CA GLN A 100 22.54 15.59 12.32
C GLN A 100 23.79 16.21 12.97
N GLU A 101 24.29 17.32 12.43
CA GLU A 101 25.44 18.05 13.01
C GLU A 101 25.13 18.56 14.43
N MET A 102 23.92 19.08 14.66
CA MET A 102 23.49 19.53 15.98
C MET A 102 23.51 18.38 17.00
N ALA A 103 22.93 17.21 16.63
CA ALA A 103 22.94 16.03 17.49
C ALA A 103 24.35 15.52 17.79
N LEU A 104 25.26 15.51 16.80
CA LEU A 104 26.59 14.92 16.92
C LEU A 104 27.59 15.87 17.59
N SER A 105 27.44 17.20 17.44
CA SER A 105 28.40 18.17 18.00
C SER A 105 28.15 18.47 19.46
N GLU A 106 26.88 18.55 19.88
CA GLU A 106 26.51 19.06 21.20
C GLU A 106 26.08 17.98 22.20
N SER A 107 25.54 16.80 21.74
CA SER A 107 25.13 15.73 22.65
C SER A 107 26.34 14.96 23.23
N ARG A 108 26.15 14.37 24.42
CA ARG A 108 27.19 13.64 25.15
C ARG A 108 27.68 12.37 24.45
N LEU A 109 26.76 11.55 23.94
CA LEU A 109 27.09 10.24 23.33
C LEU A 109 27.21 10.30 21.83
N LYS A 110 26.81 11.39 21.19
CA LYS A 110 26.89 11.59 19.74
C LYS A 110 26.21 10.48 18.94
N ILE A 111 25.05 10.03 19.43
CA ILE A 111 24.26 9.01 18.75
C ILE A 111 23.60 9.66 17.52
N PRO A 112 23.76 9.09 16.31
CA PRO A 112 23.15 9.65 15.12
C PRO A 112 21.62 9.56 15.17
N VAL A 113 20.93 10.56 14.59
CA VAL A 113 19.49 10.62 14.48
C VAL A 113 19.04 9.80 13.27
N LEU A 114 17.89 9.10 13.40
CA LEU A 114 17.21 8.43 12.29
C LEU A 114 16.20 9.39 11.65
N PHE A 115 16.28 9.59 10.33
CA PHE A 115 15.38 10.49 9.61
C PHE A 115 14.34 9.69 8.84
N GLY A 116 13.06 9.95 9.12
CA GLY A 116 11.90 9.30 8.52
C GLY A 116 11.08 10.22 7.63
N TYR A 117 10.33 9.64 6.68
CA TYR A 117 9.37 10.34 5.85
C TYR A 117 8.30 9.37 5.30
N ASP A 118 7.11 9.89 4.97
CA ASP A 118 6.05 9.11 4.31
C ASP A 118 6.34 8.97 2.81
N VAL A 119 6.98 7.89 2.42
CA VAL A 119 7.30 7.57 1.02
C VAL A 119 6.41 6.40 0.59
N VAL A 120 5.10 6.65 0.48
CA VAL A 120 4.09 5.59 0.28
C VAL A 120 4.10 5.04 -1.14
N HIS A 121 4.08 5.92 -2.16
CA HIS A 121 4.11 5.53 -3.57
C HIS A 121 5.02 6.41 -4.45
N GLY A 122 6.12 6.82 -3.91
CA GLY A 122 7.13 7.66 -4.55
C GLY A 122 7.63 8.75 -3.61
N TYR A 123 8.80 9.33 -3.93
CA TYR A 123 9.34 10.47 -3.20
C TYR A 123 9.22 11.76 -4.01
N ARG A 124 9.98 11.92 -5.11
CA ARG A 124 9.83 13.01 -6.08
C ARG A 124 9.17 12.51 -7.37
N THR A 125 9.60 11.37 -7.87
CA THR A 125 8.88 10.64 -8.90
C THR A 125 7.71 9.90 -8.26
N ILE A 126 6.50 10.38 -8.49
CA ILE A 126 5.29 9.77 -7.93
C ILE A 126 4.77 8.70 -8.90
N PHE A 127 4.64 7.48 -8.38
CA PHE A 127 4.06 6.34 -9.04
C PHE A 127 2.52 6.32 -8.86
N PRO A 128 1.79 5.47 -9.59
CA PRO A 128 0.38 5.25 -9.29
C PRO A 128 0.16 4.93 -7.82
N MET A 129 -0.95 5.39 -7.26
CA MET A 129 -1.32 5.02 -5.89
C MET A 129 -1.31 3.51 -5.71
N PRO A 130 -1.02 2.97 -4.50
CA PRO A 130 -0.85 1.52 -4.29
C PRO A 130 -2.00 0.66 -4.77
N LEU A 131 -3.26 1.08 -4.61
CA LEU A 131 -4.41 0.36 -5.14
C LEU A 131 -4.39 0.28 -6.67
N ALA A 132 -4.00 1.36 -7.36
CA ALA A 132 -3.85 1.37 -8.81
C ALA A 132 -2.70 0.46 -9.26
N GLU A 133 -1.53 0.60 -8.62
CA GLU A 133 -0.37 -0.22 -8.95
C GLU A 133 -0.64 -1.71 -8.74
N SER A 134 -1.41 -2.07 -7.70
CA SER A 134 -1.83 -3.45 -7.43
C SER A 134 -2.63 -4.06 -8.60
N CYS A 135 -3.43 -3.24 -9.31
CA CYS A 135 -4.19 -3.67 -10.48
C CYS A 135 -3.29 -4.11 -11.65
N SER A 136 -2.02 -3.77 -11.65
CA SER A 136 -1.06 -4.29 -12.65
C SER A 136 -0.77 -5.78 -12.48
N TRP A 137 -0.95 -6.36 -11.30
CA TRP A 137 -0.56 -7.74 -10.93
C TRP A 137 0.90 -8.06 -11.29
N ASP A 138 1.78 -7.06 -11.23
CA ASP A 138 3.19 -7.14 -11.60
C ASP A 138 4.05 -6.87 -10.36
N LEU A 139 4.36 -7.94 -9.61
CA LEU A 139 5.11 -7.86 -8.35
C LEU A 139 6.52 -7.27 -8.53
N GLU A 140 7.14 -7.52 -9.68
CA GLU A 140 8.49 -6.99 -9.96
C GLU A 140 8.47 -5.47 -10.17
N ARG A 141 7.43 -4.94 -10.81
CA ARG A 141 7.25 -3.48 -10.93
C ARG A 141 7.00 -2.83 -9.57
N MET A 142 6.16 -3.44 -8.75
CA MET A 142 5.89 -2.95 -7.39
C MET A 142 7.14 -2.96 -6.51
N ARG A 143 8.01 -3.97 -6.68
CA ARG A 143 9.33 -3.98 -6.05
C ARG A 143 10.23 -2.87 -6.60
N LYS A 144 10.22 -2.65 -7.91
CA LYS A 144 11.04 -1.63 -8.58
C LYS A 144 10.59 -0.21 -8.26
N SER A 145 9.28 0.07 -8.23
CA SER A 145 8.76 1.39 -7.84
C SER A 145 9.14 1.75 -6.40
N ALA A 146 9.05 0.78 -5.47
CA ALA A 146 9.50 0.95 -4.09
C ALA A 146 11.03 1.19 -4.00
N ALA A 147 11.83 0.48 -4.81
CA ALA A 147 13.28 0.68 -4.87
C ALA A 147 13.66 2.06 -5.43
N ILE A 148 12.96 2.55 -6.44
CA ILE A 148 13.15 3.92 -6.97
C ILE A 148 12.79 4.95 -5.93
N ALA A 149 11.66 4.77 -5.24
CA ALA A 149 11.24 5.66 -4.15
C ALA A 149 12.28 5.70 -3.01
N ALA A 150 12.87 4.54 -2.67
CA ALA A 150 13.96 4.45 -1.69
C ALA A 150 15.24 5.16 -2.16
N ASP A 151 15.62 5.00 -3.43
CA ASP A 151 16.82 5.66 -3.99
C ASP A 151 16.67 7.20 -3.96
N GLU A 152 15.52 7.73 -4.38
CA GLU A 152 15.27 9.18 -4.31
C GLU A 152 15.22 9.69 -2.87
N ALA A 153 14.49 9.01 -1.97
CA ALA A 153 14.37 9.40 -0.57
C ALA A 153 15.72 9.37 0.14
N SER A 154 16.48 8.31 -0.05
CA SER A 154 17.81 8.18 0.57
C SER A 154 18.82 9.17 -0.01
N ALA A 155 18.68 9.55 -1.29
CA ALA A 155 19.50 10.60 -1.89
C ALA A 155 19.25 11.97 -1.25
N SER A 156 18.05 12.21 -0.70
CA SER A 156 17.70 13.41 0.06
C SER A 156 17.96 13.28 1.57
N GLY A 157 18.60 12.19 2.01
CA GLY A 157 19.01 11.98 3.40
C GLY A 157 18.00 11.19 4.26
N ILE A 158 16.86 10.75 3.72
CA ILE A 158 15.87 9.93 4.42
C ILE A 158 16.40 8.49 4.52
N ALA A 159 16.34 7.90 5.71
CA ALA A 159 16.81 6.55 5.95
C ALA A 159 15.71 5.59 6.42
N TRP A 160 14.48 6.08 6.60
CA TRP A 160 13.33 5.31 7.06
C TRP A 160 12.05 5.81 6.40
N THR A 161 11.24 4.89 5.85
CA THR A 161 9.91 5.21 5.32
C THR A 161 8.80 4.59 6.15
N PHE A 162 7.63 5.27 6.22
CA PHE A 162 6.41 4.74 6.85
C PHE A 162 5.54 4.01 5.80
N ALA A 163 6.16 3.06 5.11
CA ALA A 163 5.57 2.20 4.08
C ALA A 163 6.27 0.83 4.05
N PRO A 164 5.60 -0.26 3.56
CA PRO A 164 4.31 -0.26 2.89
C PRO A 164 3.11 -0.30 3.84
N MET A 165 1.99 0.29 3.41
CA MET A 165 0.68 0.03 3.99
C MET A 165 0.16 -1.30 3.45
N VAL A 166 -0.21 -2.23 4.34
CA VAL A 166 -0.58 -3.61 3.98
C VAL A 166 -1.95 -4.02 4.50
N ASP A 167 -2.74 -3.06 4.95
CA ASP A 167 -4.12 -3.28 5.40
C ASP A 167 -4.98 -3.86 4.28
N ILE A 168 -5.70 -4.93 4.57
CA ILE A 168 -6.72 -5.47 3.67
C ILE A 168 -7.98 -4.63 3.80
N SER A 169 -8.49 -4.12 2.67
CA SER A 169 -9.60 -3.18 2.61
C SER A 169 -10.80 -3.80 1.91
N ARG A 170 -11.96 -3.82 2.58
CA ARG A 170 -13.22 -4.42 2.09
C ARG A 170 -14.37 -3.44 2.00
N ASP A 171 -14.12 -2.19 2.37
CA ASP A 171 -15.11 -1.11 2.37
C ASP A 171 -14.57 0.11 1.62
N ALA A 172 -15.10 0.36 0.42
CA ALA A 172 -14.68 1.46 -0.43
C ALA A 172 -15.01 2.85 0.14
N ARG A 173 -15.80 2.94 1.22
CA ARG A 173 -16.05 4.20 1.93
C ARG A 173 -14.82 4.70 2.68
N TRP A 174 -13.91 3.81 3.08
CA TRP A 174 -12.67 4.16 3.75
C TRP A 174 -11.70 4.85 2.77
N GLY A 175 -11.23 6.05 3.12
CA GLY A 175 -10.36 6.83 2.24
C GLY A 175 -9.01 6.18 1.98
N ARG A 176 -8.46 5.49 2.98
CA ARG A 176 -7.14 4.86 2.91
C ARG A 176 -7.12 3.57 2.08
N VAL A 177 -8.22 3.13 1.46
CA VAL A 177 -8.19 2.03 0.48
C VAL A 177 -7.17 2.29 -0.63
N MET A 178 -6.92 3.56 -0.96
CA MET A 178 -5.94 3.96 -1.97
C MET A 178 -4.50 3.57 -1.61
N GLU A 179 -4.17 3.45 -0.32
CA GLU A 179 -2.81 3.19 0.15
C GLU A 179 -2.43 1.70 0.12
N GLY A 180 -3.40 0.80 -0.01
CA GLY A 180 -3.24 -0.65 0.10
C GLY A 180 -3.36 -1.40 -1.22
N ALA A 181 -3.39 -2.75 -1.12
CA ALA A 181 -3.46 -3.66 -2.26
C ALA A 181 -4.88 -4.20 -2.53
N GLY A 182 -5.92 -3.63 -1.91
CA GLY A 182 -7.30 -4.04 -2.08
C GLY A 182 -7.79 -5.09 -1.09
N GLU A 183 -8.67 -6.01 -1.53
CA GLU A 183 -9.50 -6.85 -0.63
C GLU A 183 -8.94 -8.26 -0.37
N ASP A 184 -7.93 -8.70 -1.15
CA ASP A 184 -7.47 -10.09 -1.13
C ASP A 184 -6.22 -10.30 -0.28
N PRO A 185 -6.25 -11.18 0.74
CA PRO A 185 -5.11 -11.42 1.61
C PRO A 185 -3.94 -12.16 0.95
N TYR A 186 -4.18 -12.98 -0.08
CA TYR A 186 -3.10 -13.69 -0.78
C TYR A 186 -2.30 -12.74 -1.67
N LEU A 187 -2.98 -11.97 -2.52
CA LEU A 187 -2.34 -10.96 -3.37
C LEU A 187 -1.67 -9.87 -2.51
N GLY A 188 -2.38 -9.38 -1.48
CA GLY A 188 -1.85 -8.40 -0.52
C GLY A 188 -0.56 -8.87 0.17
N SER A 189 -0.47 -10.17 0.51
CA SER A 189 0.75 -10.75 1.08
C SER A 189 1.93 -10.73 0.11
N LEU A 190 1.70 -11.05 -1.16
CA LEU A 190 2.76 -11.03 -2.18
C LEU A 190 3.23 -9.60 -2.48
N ILE A 191 2.30 -8.65 -2.53
CA ILE A 191 2.60 -7.22 -2.74
C ILE A 191 3.36 -6.66 -1.53
N ALA A 192 2.94 -6.98 -0.30
CA ALA A 192 3.64 -6.56 0.92
C ALA A 192 5.11 -6.99 0.90
N LYS A 193 5.37 -8.25 0.53
CA LYS A 193 6.73 -8.77 0.37
C LYS A 193 7.52 -8.01 -0.69
N ALA A 194 6.95 -7.84 -1.90
CA ALA A 194 7.63 -7.16 -3.00
C ALA A 194 8.02 -5.71 -2.63
N ARG A 195 7.13 -4.98 -1.96
CA ARG A 195 7.40 -3.59 -1.55
C ARG A 195 8.44 -3.49 -0.44
N VAL A 196 8.41 -4.38 0.58
CA VAL A 196 9.45 -4.44 1.61
C VAL A 196 10.82 -4.70 0.98
N GLU A 197 10.91 -5.72 0.10
CA GLU A 197 12.14 -6.04 -0.62
C GLU A 197 12.62 -4.87 -1.51
N GLY A 198 11.69 -4.12 -2.09
CA GLY A 198 12.00 -2.92 -2.87
C GLY A 198 12.62 -1.82 -2.03
N PHE A 199 12.00 -1.43 -0.93
CA PHE A 199 12.51 -0.37 -0.05
C PHE A 199 13.85 -0.74 0.60
N GLN A 200 14.02 -2.00 1.01
CA GLN A 200 15.19 -2.47 1.77
C GLN A 200 16.29 -3.09 0.90
N GLY A 201 16.10 -3.17 -0.43
CA GLY A 201 17.09 -3.74 -1.35
C GLY A 201 17.12 -5.26 -1.38
N GLY A 202 16.14 -5.93 -0.75
CA GLY A 202 16.01 -7.40 -0.68
C GLY A 202 15.54 -7.87 0.68
N ASN A 203 15.65 -9.17 0.93
CA ASN A 203 15.25 -9.82 2.17
C ASN A 203 16.44 -10.14 3.13
N ASP A 204 17.65 -9.75 2.75
CA ASP A 204 18.86 -9.88 3.61
C ASP A 204 19.10 -8.53 4.30
N TRP A 205 19.15 -8.53 5.64
CA TRP A 205 19.41 -7.32 6.43
C TRP A 205 20.69 -6.58 6.01
N ARG A 206 21.64 -7.25 5.35
CA ARG A 206 22.90 -6.63 4.88
C ARG A 206 22.66 -5.59 3.80
N SER A 207 21.58 -5.72 3.03
CA SER A 207 21.21 -4.72 2.01
C SER A 207 20.83 -3.36 2.61
N LEU A 208 20.46 -3.30 3.90
CA LEU A 208 20.23 -2.02 4.60
C LEU A 208 21.49 -1.13 4.70
N ALA A 209 22.67 -1.72 4.50
CA ALA A 209 23.92 -0.98 4.43
C ALA A 209 24.13 -0.27 3.08
N ASP A 210 23.31 -0.50 2.06
CA ASP A 210 23.41 0.18 0.77
C ASP A 210 22.80 1.58 0.86
N VAL A 211 23.44 2.55 0.25
CA VAL A 211 23.03 3.97 0.38
C VAL A 211 21.75 4.33 -0.37
N ASN A 212 21.26 3.44 -1.25
CA ASN A 212 20.04 3.59 -2.03
C ASN A 212 18.84 2.84 -1.45
N THR A 213 18.93 2.41 -0.19
CA THR A 213 17.86 1.71 0.53
C THR A 213 17.43 2.50 1.76
N VAL A 214 16.23 2.18 2.26
CA VAL A 214 15.67 2.74 3.49
C VAL A 214 15.05 1.64 4.33
N LEU A 215 14.94 1.84 5.64
CA LEU A 215 14.12 0.96 6.48
C LEU A 215 12.66 1.06 6.03
N ALA A 216 12.01 -0.07 5.81
CA ALA A 216 10.57 -0.15 5.59
C ALA A 216 9.82 -0.22 6.93
N CYS A 217 8.61 0.33 6.95
CA CYS A 217 7.69 0.25 8.09
C CYS A 217 6.35 -0.31 7.65
N CYS A 218 6.07 -1.54 8.04
CA CYS A 218 4.79 -2.17 7.75
C CYS A 218 3.68 -1.55 8.59
N LYS A 219 2.66 -0.99 7.96
CA LYS A 219 1.56 -0.28 8.62
C LYS A 219 0.20 -0.72 8.07
N HIS A 220 -0.89 -0.59 8.84
CA HIS A 220 -0.95 -0.23 10.26
C HIS A 220 -1.28 -1.47 11.08
N PHE A 221 -0.44 -1.87 12.01
CA PHE A 221 -0.56 -3.13 12.74
C PHE A 221 -1.49 -2.98 13.96
N ALA A 222 -2.79 -3.47 13.84
CA ALA A 222 -3.27 -4.30 12.76
C ALA A 222 -4.75 -4.06 12.46
N ALA A 223 -5.16 -4.55 11.27
CA ALA A 223 -6.55 -4.64 10.84
C ALA A 223 -7.28 -3.29 10.74
N TYR A 224 -6.57 -2.21 10.49
CA TYR A 224 -7.16 -0.87 10.35
C TYR A 224 -8.13 -0.76 9.16
N GLY A 225 -7.91 -1.54 8.09
CA GLY A 225 -8.82 -1.63 6.94
C GLY A 225 -10.18 -2.29 7.24
N ALA A 226 -10.42 -2.74 8.46
CA ALA A 226 -11.70 -3.28 8.92
C ALA A 226 -12.55 -2.27 9.69
N ALA A 227 -12.20 -0.99 9.67
CA ALA A 227 -12.91 0.07 10.38
C ALA A 227 -14.42 0.07 10.06
N GLU A 228 -15.26 0.07 11.10
CA GLU A 228 -16.70 0.01 10.96
C GLU A 228 -17.26 1.16 10.12
N ALA A 229 -18.13 0.81 9.18
CA ALA A 229 -18.75 1.72 8.22
C ALA A 229 -17.74 2.48 7.32
N GLY A 230 -16.52 1.98 7.18
CA GLY A 230 -15.46 2.63 6.41
C GLY A 230 -15.04 3.98 6.98
N ARG A 231 -15.33 4.27 8.26
CA ARG A 231 -14.89 5.51 8.91
C ARG A 231 -13.46 5.36 9.42
N ASP A 232 -12.63 6.29 9.05
CA ASP A 232 -11.27 6.34 9.56
C ASP A 232 -11.24 6.54 11.08
N TYR A 233 -10.21 6.06 11.75
CA TYR A 233 -10.04 6.12 13.22
C TYR A 233 -11.13 5.40 14.02
N ASN A 234 -11.92 4.54 13.36
CA ASN A 234 -13.03 3.85 14.01
C ASN A 234 -12.66 2.42 14.43
N THR A 235 -13.50 1.85 15.27
CA THR A 235 -13.44 0.47 15.79
C THR A 235 -13.30 -0.57 14.67
N SER A 236 -12.45 -1.58 14.91
CA SER A 236 -12.33 -2.78 14.07
C SER A 236 -12.77 -4.01 14.86
N GLU A 237 -14.08 -4.28 14.89
CA GLU A 237 -14.65 -5.40 15.65
C GLU A 237 -14.62 -6.69 14.85
N LEU A 238 -13.67 -7.56 15.13
CA LEU A 238 -13.40 -8.80 14.38
C LEU A 238 -13.26 -9.99 15.32
N SER A 239 -13.85 -11.13 14.92
CA SER A 239 -13.48 -12.38 15.60
C SER A 239 -12.01 -12.70 15.35
N GLN A 240 -11.36 -13.35 16.30
CA GLN A 240 -9.95 -13.76 16.16
C GLN A 240 -9.73 -14.63 14.92
N ASN A 241 -10.70 -15.48 14.57
CA ASN A 241 -10.64 -16.30 13.35
C ASN A 241 -10.62 -15.42 12.07
N THR A 242 -11.50 -14.42 12.01
CA THR A 242 -11.54 -13.48 10.87
C THR A 242 -10.24 -12.65 10.81
N LEU A 243 -9.77 -12.16 11.94
CA LEU A 243 -8.51 -11.43 12.04
C LEU A 243 -7.36 -12.24 11.46
N MET A 244 -7.14 -13.46 11.97
CA MET A 244 -5.98 -14.29 11.60
C MET A 244 -6.03 -14.83 10.18
N ASN A 245 -7.22 -15.09 9.61
CA ASN A 245 -7.34 -15.64 8.26
C ASN A 245 -7.33 -14.58 7.15
N TYR A 246 -7.75 -13.33 7.42
CA TYR A 246 -7.96 -12.37 6.35
C TYR A 246 -7.18 -11.06 6.51
N TYR A 247 -6.95 -10.58 7.73
CA TYR A 247 -6.28 -9.29 7.94
C TYR A 247 -4.80 -9.45 8.32
N MET A 248 -4.42 -10.52 8.98
CA MET A 248 -3.04 -10.74 9.44
C MET A 248 -2.06 -11.30 8.38
N PRO A 249 -2.48 -11.97 7.28
CA PRO A 249 -1.55 -12.59 6.35
C PRO A 249 -0.55 -11.63 5.70
N SER A 250 -0.98 -10.43 5.31
CA SER A 250 -0.11 -9.41 4.68
C SER A 250 0.97 -8.88 5.63
N TYR A 251 0.64 -8.70 6.92
CA TYR A 251 1.63 -8.32 7.94
C TYR A 251 2.65 -9.44 8.20
N LEU A 252 2.19 -10.69 8.25
CA LEU A 252 3.07 -11.84 8.39
C LEU A 252 4.02 -11.95 7.19
N ALA A 253 3.52 -11.75 5.98
CA ALA A 253 4.33 -11.75 4.77
C ALA A 253 5.38 -10.63 4.76
N ALA A 254 5.04 -9.41 5.21
CA ALA A 254 6.00 -8.32 5.39
C ALA A 254 7.08 -8.68 6.42
N LYS A 255 6.70 -9.32 7.54
CA LYS A 255 7.66 -9.81 8.54
C LYS A 255 8.58 -10.88 7.96
N GLU A 256 8.05 -11.83 7.18
CA GLU A 256 8.83 -12.87 6.52
C GLU A 256 9.77 -12.33 5.43
N ALA A 257 9.40 -11.20 4.82
CA ALA A 257 10.27 -10.44 3.91
C ALA A 257 11.38 -9.66 4.63
N GLY A 258 11.44 -9.69 5.96
CA GLY A 258 12.47 -9.02 6.73
C GLY A 258 12.23 -7.54 6.96
N VAL A 259 10.97 -7.09 7.06
CA VAL A 259 10.67 -5.68 7.37
C VAL A 259 11.32 -5.25 8.68
N ALA A 260 11.98 -4.10 8.66
CA ALA A 260 12.74 -3.59 9.80
C ALA A 260 11.85 -3.06 10.94
N THR A 261 10.70 -2.47 10.60
CA THR A 261 9.83 -1.81 11.57
C THR A 261 8.35 -2.08 11.32
N PHE A 262 7.54 -1.95 12.36
CA PHE A 262 6.09 -1.93 12.29
C PHE A 262 5.55 -0.63 12.90
N MET A 263 4.42 -0.15 12.38
CA MET A 263 3.66 0.95 12.97
C MET A 263 2.34 0.41 13.54
N ALA A 264 2.09 0.70 14.82
CA ALA A 264 0.84 0.32 15.49
C ALA A 264 -0.34 1.12 14.90
N SER A 265 -1.49 0.47 14.71
CA SER A 265 -2.69 1.12 14.20
C SER A 265 -3.44 1.91 15.27
N PHE A 266 -4.32 2.82 14.85
CA PHE A 266 -5.16 3.63 15.74
C PHE A 266 -6.28 2.83 16.42
N ASN A 267 -6.89 1.88 15.68
CA ASN A 267 -8.07 1.14 16.12
C ASN A 267 -7.79 0.15 17.25
N GLU A 268 -8.81 -0.22 17.95
CA GLU A 268 -8.79 -1.31 18.92
C GLU A 268 -9.05 -2.68 18.27
N ILE A 269 -8.49 -3.71 18.87
CA ILE A 269 -8.77 -5.13 18.59
C ILE A 269 -9.17 -5.81 19.91
N ASN A 270 -10.31 -6.48 19.90
CA ASN A 270 -10.88 -7.06 21.13
C ASN A 270 -11.05 -6.01 22.25
N GLY A 271 -11.43 -4.79 21.91
CA GLY A 271 -11.63 -3.69 22.85
C GLY A 271 -10.35 -3.09 23.44
N VAL A 272 -9.17 -3.41 22.90
CA VAL A 272 -7.88 -2.84 23.33
C VAL A 272 -7.22 -2.12 22.16
N PRO A 273 -6.95 -0.80 22.24
CA PRO A 273 -6.21 -0.06 21.22
C PRO A 273 -4.89 -0.76 20.88
N SER A 274 -4.57 -0.86 19.60
CA SER A 274 -3.40 -1.61 19.13
C SER A 274 -2.12 -1.16 19.81
N THR A 275 -1.94 0.13 20.05
CA THR A 275 -0.80 0.71 20.79
C THR A 275 -0.67 0.18 22.23
N GLY A 276 -1.78 -0.16 22.91
CA GLY A 276 -1.78 -0.73 24.26
C GLY A 276 -1.96 -2.24 24.32
N ASN A 277 -2.05 -2.91 23.16
CA ASN A 277 -2.43 -4.32 23.08
C ASN A 277 -1.21 -5.25 23.20
N LYS A 278 -0.94 -5.72 24.41
CA LYS A 278 0.17 -6.64 24.70
C LYS A 278 0.08 -7.94 23.91
N TRP A 279 -1.13 -8.51 23.75
CA TRP A 279 -1.29 -9.72 22.95
C TRP A 279 -0.81 -9.50 21.51
N LEU A 280 -1.19 -8.38 20.92
CA LEU A 280 -0.84 -8.06 19.54
C LEU A 280 0.67 -7.78 19.39
N MET A 281 1.22 -6.86 20.23
CA MET A 281 2.59 -6.35 20.09
C MET A 281 3.66 -7.31 20.63
N THR A 282 3.37 -7.98 21.74
CA THR A 282 4.36 -8.85 22.40
C THR A 282 4.10 -10.33 22.09
N ASP A 283 2.89 -10.82 22.34
CA ASP A 283 2.67 -12.27 22.29
C ASP A 283 2.61 -12.73 20.82
N LEU A 284 1.81 -12.11 19.96
CA LEU A 284 1.73 -12.47 18.53
C LEU A 284 2.96 -12.02 17.74
N LEU A 285 3.24 -10.69 17.71
CA LEU A 285 4.27 -10.15 16.82
C LEU A 285 5.68 -10.63 17.19
N ARG A 286 6.05 -10.51 18.49
CA ARG A 286 7.43 -10.82 18.91
C ARG A 286 7.64 -12.29 19.28
N LYS A 287 6.73 -12.92 20.03
CA LYS A 287 6.94 -14.31 20.49
C LYS A 287 6.56 -15.32 19.40
N ASP A 288 5.32 -15.23 18.89
CA ASP A 288 4.81 -16.22 17.95
C ASP A 288 5.42 -16.04 16.56
N TRP A 289 5.49 -14.81 16.06
CA TRP A 289 6.07 -14.53 14.74
C TRP A 289 7.58 -14.31 14.75
N GLY A 290 8.19 -14.05 15.92
CA GLY A 290 9.62 -13.84 16.05
C GLY A 290 10.12 -12.54 15.44
N PHE A 291 9.34 -11.45 15.49
CA PHE A 291 9.78 -10.14 15.04
C PHE A 291 10.78 -9.52 16.04
N ASN A 292 11.93 -9.09 15.56
CA ASN A 292 13.03 -8.55 16.36
C ASN A 292 13.43 -7.11 16.01
N GLY A 293 12.74 -6.45 15.06
CA GLY A 293 12.88 -5.02 14.81
C GLY A 293 12.19 -4.16 15.87
N PHE A 294 11.93 -2.89 15.59
CA PHE A 294 11.20 -2.02 16.52
C PHE A 294 9.81 -1.64 16.02
N VAL A 295 8.93 -1.32 16.98
CA VAL A 295 7.55 -0.88 16.73
C VAL A 295 7.43 0.59 17.11
N VAL A 296 6.99 1.41 16.16
CA VAL A 296 6.63 2.81 16.38
C VAL A 296 5.09 2.92 16.49
N THR A 297 4.59 3.91 17.24
CA THR A 297 3.15 4.24 17.18
C THR A 297 2.81 4.89 15.85
N ASP A 298 1.55 4.97 15.50
CA ASP A 298 1.07 6.00 14.60
C ASP A 298 1.06 7.37 15.31
N TYR A 299 0.76 8.43 14.57
CA TYR A 299 0.82 9.82 15.02
C TYR A 299 -0.04 10.04 16.27
N THR A 300 0.57 10.43 17.40
CA THR A 300 -0.08 10.60 18.71
C THR A 300 -0.83 9.37 19.26
N GLY A 301 -0.56 8.16 18.77
CA GLY A 301 -1.32 6.95 19.12
C GLY A 301 -1.29 6.57 20.63
N ILE A 302 -0.29 7.05 21.40
CA ILE A 302 -0.29 6.86 22.86
C ILE A 302 -1.32 7.78 23.51
N ASN A 303 -1.37 9.05 23.11
CA ASN A 303 -2.30 10.04 23.66
C ASN A 303 -3.76 9.61 23.45
N GLU A 304 -4.08 9.02 22.32
CA GLU A 304 -5.42 8.60 21.93
C GLU A 304 -6.02 7.54 22.86
N MET A 305 -5.19 6.76 23.55
CA MET A 305 -5.67 5.76 24.50
C MET A 305 -6.47 6.36 25.67
N VAL A 306 -6.29 7.66 25.98
CA VAL A 306 -7.13 8.38 26.94
C VAL A 306 -8.54 8.59 26.37
N ALA A 307 -8.64 8.96 25.10
CA ALA A 307 -9.93 9.11 24.40
C ALA A 307 -10.65 7.76 24.24
N HIS A 308 -9.91 6.67 23.99
CA HIS A 308 -10.43 5.29 24.03
C HIS A 308 -10.91 4.86 25.42
N SER A 309 -10.70 5.66 26.47
CA SER A 309 -11.14 5.40 27.85
C SER A 309 -10.58 4.12 28.47
N ILE A 310 -9.44 3.62 27.98
CA ILE A 310 -8.75 2.45 28.54
C ILE A 310 -7.78 2.84 29.64
N VAL A 311 -7.35 4.09 29.67
CA VAL A 311 -6.47 4.70 30.68
C VAL A 311 -7.02 6.07 31.10
N ARG A 312 -6.60 6.57 32.26
CA ARG A 312 -7.17 7.81 32.84
C ARG A 312 -6.43 9.08 32.43
N ASN A 313 -5.16 8.94 32.03
CA ASN A 313 -4.28 10.06 31.72
C ASN A 313 -3.08 9.60 30.87
N ASP A 314 -2.34 10.54 30.32
CA ASP A 314 -1.19 10.35 29.46
C ASP A 314 -0.08 9.49 30.07
N LYS A 315 0.19 9.63 31.40
CA LYS A 315 1.19 8.82 32.08
C LYS A 315 0.82 7.34 32.06
N GLU A 316 -0.43 7.01 32.40
CA GLU A 316 -0.95 5.63 32.33
C GLU A 316 -0.94 5.09 30.90
N ALA A 317 -1.20 5.96 29.89
CA ALA A 317 -1.10 5.61 28.48
C ALA A 317 0.35 5.21 28.09
N GLY A 318 1.33 6.01 28.49
CA GLY A 318 2.75 5.69 28.27
C GLY A 318 3.18 4.38 28.96
N GLU A 319 2.74 4.15 30.19
CA GLU A 319 3.00 2.91 30.93
C GLU A 319 2.40 1.69 30.21
N LEU A 320 1.17 1.80 29.74
CA LEU A 320 0.48 0.73 29.01
C LEU A 320 1.19 0.41 27.69
N ALA A 321 1.52 1.43 26.88
CA ALA A 321 2.21 1.27 25.59
C ALA A 321 3.59 0.62 25.74
N ALA A 322 4.43 1.11 26.67
CA ALA A 322 5.75 0.55 26.92
C ALA A 322 5.68 -0.91 27.40
N ASN A 323 4.71 -1.25 28.26
CA ASN A 323 4.49 -2.60 28.75
C ASN A 323 3.84 -3.52 27.70
N ALA A 324 3.14 -2.95 26.71
CA ALA A 324 2.62 -3.70 25.56
C ALA A 324 3.71 -4.07 24.55
N GLY A 325 4.82 -3.31 24.48
CA GLY A 325 5.94 -3.59 23.59
C GLY A 325 6.15 -2.55 22.47
N ILE A 326 5.60 -1.34 22.63
CA ILE A 326 5.87 -0.19 21.75
C ILE A 326 7.27 0.36 22.08
N ASP A 327 8.09 0.55 21.06
CA ASP A 327 9.48 0.96 21.19
C ASP A 327 9.70 2.48 20.95
N MET A 328 8.86 3.10 20.14
CA MET A 328 9.00 4.52 19.78
C MET A 328 7.66 5.23 19.77
N ASP A 329 7.61 6.41 20.40
CA ASP A 329 6.46 7.32 20.45
C ASP A 329 6.57 8.34 19.31
N MET A 330 5.67 8.27 18.33
CA MET A 330 5.60 9.21 17.22
C MET A 330 4.86 10.48 17.65
N THR A 331 5.60 11.55 17.86
CA THR A 331 5.18 12.92 18.17
C THR A 331 4.38 13.13 19.46
N GLY A 332 3.86 12.07 20.09
CA GLY A 332 3.01 12.18 21.28
C GLY A 332 3.68 12.87 22.48
N GLY A 333 5.00 12.76 22.58
CA GLY A 333 5.78 13.33 23.68
C GLY A 333 5.56 12.66 25.05
N ILE A 334 4.77 11.59 25.08
CA ILE A 334 4.40 10.89 26.30
C ILE A 334 5.59 10.16 26.91
N TYR A 335 6.37 9.48 26.08
CA TYR A 335 7.55 8.77 26.56
C TYR A 335 8.57 9.74 27.16
N SER A 336 8.91 10.80 26.45
CA SER A 336 9.84 11.82 26.95
C SER A 336 9.40 12.47 28.27
N GLN A 337 8.09 12.63 28.46
CA GLN A 337 7.54 13.33 29.60
C GLN A 337 7.43 12.44 30.84
N TYR A 338 7.09 11.15 30.69
CA TYR A 338 6.65 10.33 31.82
C TYR A 338 7.46 9.05 32.06
N LEU A 339 8.13 8.45 31.03
CA LEU A 339 8.72 7.11 31.20
C LEU A 339 9.85 7.07 32.24
N VAL A 340 10.69 8.10 32.33
CA VAL A 340 11.75 8.15 33.35
C VAL A 340 11.17 8.05 34.76
N GLN A 341 10.07 8.75 35.03
CA GLN A 341 9.38 8.69 36.31
C GLN A 341 8.73 7.31 36.50
N SER A 342 8.06 6.78 35.48
CA SER A 342 7.37 5.49 35.54
C SER A 342 8.33 4.31 35.81
N VAL A 343 9.56 4.38 35.27
CA VAL A 343 10.63 3.41 35.61
C VAL A 343 11.04 3.53 37.07
N LYS A 344 11.31 4.76 37.55
CA LYS A 344 11.68 5.02 38.96
C LYS A 344 10.59 4.57 39.96
N GLU A 345 9.33 4.60 39.52
CA GLU A 345 8.17 4.11 40.29
C GLU A 345 7.93 2.61 40.14
N GLY A 346 8.69 1.90 39.31
CA GLY A 346 8.55 0.47 39.05
C GLY A 346 7.27 0.09 38.27
N LYS A 347 6.68 1.05 37.53
CA LYS A 347 5.51 0.84 36.67
C LYS A 347 5.89 0.29 35.31
N VAL A 348 7.08 0.63 34.81
CA VAL A 348 7.72 0.12 33.63
C VAL A 348 9.08 -0.44 34.01
N SER A 349 9.46 -1.61 33.51
CA SER A 349 10.78 -2.17 33.79
C SER A 349 11.85 -1.50 32.94
N GLU A 350 13.05 -1.32 33.51
CA GLU A 350 14.22 -0.84 32.74
C GLU A 350 14.56 -1.81 31.59
N GLU A 351 14.31 -3.12 31.77
CA GLU A 351 14.47 -4.15 30.75
C GLU A 351 13.62 -3.86 29.49
N ASN A 352 12.38 -3.37 29.63
CA ASN A 352 11.54 -2.98 28.51
C ASN A 352 12.15 -1.77 27.75
N ILE A 353 12.71 -0.80 28.47
CA ILE A 353 13.41 0.35 27.90
C ILE A 353 14.65 -0.12 27.14
N ASP A 354 15.47 -0.94 27.78
CA ASP A 354 16.73 -1.46 27.21
C ASP A 354 16.47 -2.26 25.93
N ARG A 355 15.44 -3.11 25.92
CA ARG A 355 15.02 -3.86 24.73
C ARG A 355 14.62 -2.92 23.59
N ALA A 356 13.81 -1.91 23.86
CA ALA A 356 13.34 -0.94 22.88
C ALA A 356 14.51 -0.16 22.25
N VAL A 357 15.37 0.36 23.11
CA VAL A 357 16.54 1.14 22.70
C VAL A 357 17.54 0.28 21.94
N ALA A 358 17.79 -0.96 22.37
CA ALA A 358 18.67 -1.88 21.65
C ALA A 358 18.19 -2.14 20.22
N SER A 359 16.86 -2.35 20.02
CA SER A 359 16.30 -2.53 18.68
C SER A 359 16.46 -1.28 17.80
N ILE A 360 16.26 -0.09 18.35
CA ILE A 360 16.46 1.19 17.63
C ILE A 360 17.92 1.41 17.28
N LEU A 361 18.84 1.18 18.22
CA LEU A 361 20.28 1.30 17.99
C LEU A 361 20.77 0.32 16.94
N GLU A 362 20.28 -0.93 16.96
CA GLU A 362 20.61 -1.93 15.96
C GLU A 362 20.28 -1.44 14.55
N MET A 363 19.10 -0.87 14.30
CA MET A 363 18.74 -0.32 13.00
C MET A 363 19.71 0.80 12.57
N LYS A 364 20.12 1.68 13.48
CA LYS A 364 21.12 2.72 13.18
C LYS A 364 22.49 2.13 12.82
N PHE A 365 22.88 1.02 13.44
CA PHE A 365 24.10 0.28 13.08
C PHE A 365 23.98 -0.39 11.71
N LEU A 366 22.85 -1.05 11.40
CA LEU A 366 22.61 -1.70 10.14
C LEU A 366 22.60 -0.73 8.96
N LEU A 367 22.07 0.47 9.17
CA LEU A 367 22.14 1.58 8.21
C LEU A 367 23.56 2.16 8.06
N GLY A 368 24.54 1.76 8.90
CA GLY A 368 25.89 2.30 8.90
C GLY A 368 26.03 3.71 9.46
N LEU A 369 25.02 4.26 10.14
CA LEU A 369 25.01 5.62 10.67
C LEU A 369 26.05 5.85 11.78
N PHE A 370 26.44 4.82 12.53
CA PHE A 370 27.50 4.92 13.54
C PHE A 370 28.90 4.91 12.93
N ASP A 371 29.05 4.36 11.73
CA ASP A 371 30.33 4.33 11.02
C ASP A 371 30.53 5.61 10.19
N ASP A 372 29.47 6.10 9.56
CA ASP A 372 29.42 7.39 8.86
C ASP A 372 28.00 7.99 8.98
N PRO A 373 27.78 8.92 9.91
CA PRO A 373 26.47 9.54 10.12
C PRO A 373 26.03 10.48 8.98
N TYR A 374 26.91 10.79 8.05
CA TYR A 374 26.64 11.67 6.90
C TYR A 374 26.54 10.92 5.58
N ARG A 375 26.59 9.59 5.58
CA ARG A 375 26.66 8.73 4.39
C ARG A 375 25.56 8.96 3.34
N TYR A 376 24.38 9.41 3.77
CA TYR A 376 23.26 9.74 2.89
C TYR A 376 23.29 11.19 2.39
N LEU A 377 24.19 12.04 2.91
CA LEU A 377 24.15 13.49 2.75
C LEU A 377 25.14 13.97 1.68
N ASP A 378 24.78 13.75 0.42
CA ASP A 378 25.55 14.15 -0.76
C ASP A 378 24.66 14.94 -1.73
N ASN A 379 24.88 16.26 -1.84
CA ASN A 379 24.11 17.17 -2.68
C ASN A 379 24.21 16.82 -4.18
N GLU A 380 25.36 16.29 -4.65
CA GLU A 380 25.50 15.86 -6.04
C GLU A 380 24.72 14.58 -6.29
N ARG A 381 24.69 13.65 -5.33
CA ARG A 381 23.82 12.47 -5.41
C ARG A 381 22.36 12.87 -5.43
N GLU A 382 21.89 13.73 -4.52
CA GLU A 382 20.50 14.22 -4.51
C GLU A 382 20.11 14.77 -5.88
N LYS A 383 20.87 15.72 -6.40
CA LYS A 383 20.64 16.36 -7.71
C LYS A 383 20.60 15.36 -8.88
N ASN A 384 21.47 14.35 -8.87
CA ASN A 384 21.60 13.40 -9.95
C ASN A 384 20.65 12.20 -9.85
N THR A 385 19.97 12.02 -8.71
CA THR A 385 19.05 10.91 -8.46
C THR A 385 17.58 11.31 -8.66
N ILE A 386 17.22 12.52 -8.21
CA ILE A 386 15.83 12.99 -8.25
C ILE A 386 15.33 13.07 -9.69
N MET A 387 14.17 12.44 -9.94
CA MET A 387 13.44 12.45 -11.22
C MET A 387 14.32 12.09 -12.43
N LYS A 388 15.21 11.12 -12.29
CA LYS A 388 16.00 10.62 -13.43
C LYS A 388 15.09 10.21 -14.58
N PRO A 389 15.52 10.37 -15.84
CA PRO A 389 14.72 9.98 -17.02
C PRO A 389 14.23 8.54 -16.97
N GLU A 390 15.05 7.60 -16.48
CA GLU A 390 14.67 6.20 -16.30
C GLU A 390 13.60 5.99 -15.23
N PHE A 391 13.55 6.83 -14.18
CA PHE A 391 12.51 6.78 -13.15
C PHE A 391 11.16 7.29 -13.68
N LEU A 392 11.20 8.39 -14.44
CA LEU A 392 10.01 8.90 -15.14
C LEU A 392 9.48 7.92 -16.19
N GLN A 393 10.38 7.23 -16.93
CA GLN A 393 9.97 6.19 -17.87
C GLN A 393 9.29 5.02 -17.14
N GLU A 394 9.85 4.56 -16.02
CA GLU A 394 9.22 3.51 -15.20
C GLU A 394 7.87 3.95 -14.65
N ALA A 395 7.74 5.19 -14.17
CA ALA A 395 6.48 5.75 -13.70
C ALA A 395 5.43 5.79 -14.82
N ARG A 396 5.81 6.18 -16.04
CA ARG A 396 4.93 6.15 -17.22
C ARG A 396 4.44 4.73 -17.55
N GLU A 397 5.36 3.77 -17.60
CA GLU A 397 5.02 2.38 -17.90
C GLU A 397 4.12 1.78 -16.80
N THR A 398 4.42 2.07 -15.53
CA THR A 398 3.60 1.64 -14.40
C THR A 398 2.21 2.28 -14.47
N SER A 399 2.12 3.56 -14.82
CA SER A 399 0.84 4.26 -15.01
C SER A 399 -0.02 3.56 -16.07
N ALA A 400 0.52 3.28 -17.27
CA ALA A 400 -0.21 2.58 -18.31
C ALA A 400 -0.67 1.17 -17.90
N ARG A 401 0.18 0.45 -17.14
CA ARG A 401 -0.09 -0.92 -16.68
C ARG A 401 -1.07 -1.01 -15.50
N SER A 402 -1.36 0.12 -14.87
CA SER A 402 -2.31 0.22 -13.74
C SER A 402 -3.74 0.55 -14.18
N ILE A 403 -3.93 1.05 -15.41
CA ILE A 403 -5.24 1.43 -15.93
C ILE A 403 -6.08 0.20 -16.27
N VAL A 404 -7.28 0.12 -15.67
CA VAL A 404 -8.21 -0.99 -15.91
C VAL A 404 -9.27 -0.60 -16.94
N LEU A 405 -9.37 -1.36 -18.01
CA LEU A 405 -10.46 -1.21 -18.98
C LEU A 405 -11.70 -1.93 -18.45
N LEU A 406 -12.69 -1.17 -17.95
CA LEU A 406 -13.91 -1.72 -17.36
C LEU A 406 -14.99 -2.01 -18.40
N LYS A 407 -15.07 -1.20 -19.46
CA LYS A 407 -16.06 -1.34 -20.51
C LYS A 407 -15.49 -0.90 -21.87
N ASN A 408 -15.87 -1.57 -22.96
CA ASN A 408 -15.41 -1.24 -24.33
C ASN A 408 -16.41 -1.68 -25.40
N ASP A 409 -17.61 -1.11 -25.36
CA ASP A 409 -18.66 -1.41 -26.34
C ASP A 409 -18.26 -0.88 -27.73
N ASN A 410 -18.55 -1.67 -28.77
CA ASN A 410 -18.25 -1.34 -30.16
C ASN A 410 -16.78 -0.97 -30.42
N ASN A 411 -15.85 -1.45 -29.58
CA ASN A 411 -14.42 -1.09 -29.65
C ASN A 411 -14.23 0.43 -29.60
N PHE A 412 -14.84 1.10 -28.64
CA PHE A 412 -14.66 2.54 -28.43
C PHE A 412 -13.17 2.88 -28.28
N PHE A 413 -12.47 2.13 -27.45
CA PHE A 413 -11.02 2.13 -27.34
C PHE A 413 -10.38 0.99 -28.13
N PRO A 414 -9.16 1.18 -28.70
CA PRO A 414 -8.36 2.39 -28.70
C PRO A 414 -8.86 3.44 -29.74
N ILE A 415 -8.51 4.69 -29.51
CA ILE A 415 -8.68 5.77 -30.47
C ILE A 415 -7.46 5.75 -31.39
N SER A 416 -7.57 5.11 -32.57
CA SER A 416 -6.44 4.95 -33.50
C SER A 416 -5.91 6.30 -33.99
N LYS A 417 -4.58 6.44 -34.04
CA LYS A 417 -3.87 7.60 -34.59
C LYS A 417 -4.08 7.77 -36.08
N ASP A 418 -4.48 6.72 -36.81
CA ASP A 418 -4.71 6.74 -38.25
C ASP A 418 -6.07 7.33 -38.65
N LYS A 419 -6.96 7.57 -37.67
CA LYS A 419 -8.28 8.14 -37.91
C LYS A 419 -8.19 9.66 -38.21
N ASN A 420 -9.11 10.13 -39.05
CA ASN A 420 -9.32 11.57 -39.26
C ASN A 420 -10.61 11.95 -38.53
N ILE A 421 -10.49 12.26 -37.24
CA ILE A 421 -11.62 12.53 -36.37
C ILE A 421 -11.34 13.69 -35.41
N THR A 422 -12.40 14.31 -34.96
CA THR A 422 -12.37 15.29 -33.87
C THR A 422 -12.87 14.64 -32.59
N VAL A 423 -12.09 14.71 -31.53
CA VAL A 423 -12.39 14.21 -30.18
C VAL A 423 -12.69 15.39 -29.28
N ALA A 424 -13.87 15.43 -28.65
CA ALA A 424 -14.17 16.39 -27.60
C ALA A 424 -13.65 15.86 -26.27
N LEU A 425 -12.69 16.54 -25.68
CA LEU A 425 -12.21 16.29 -24.32
C LEU A 425 -13.05 17.15 -23.36
N ILE A 426 -13.84 16.52 -22.49
CA ILE A 426 -14.78 17.23 -21.61
C ILE A 426 -14.63 16.73 -20.19
N GLY A 427 -14.59 17.65 -19.24
CA GLY A 427 -14.58 17.33 -17.80
C GLY A 427 -13.46 18.02 -17.03
N PRO A 428 -13.60 18.11 -15.71
CA PRO A 428 -12.66 18.79 -14.83
C PRO A 428 -11.27 18.14 -14.80
N MET A 429 -11.19 16.82 -15.04
CA MET A 429 -9.93 16.06 -14.98
C MET A 429 -9.12 16.12 -16.29
N VAL A 430 -9.63 16.75 -17.37
CA VAL A 430 -8.92 16.78 -18.67
C VAL A 430 -7.58 17.53 -18.58
N LYS A 431 -7.55 18.68 -17.91
CA LYS A 431 -6.35 19.52 -17.73
C LYS A 431 -5.81 19.50 -16.31
N ASP A 432 -6.40 18.68 -15.46
CA ASP A 432 -5.99 18.59 -14.07
C ASP A 432 -4.60 17.95 -13.95
N LYS A 433 -3.78 18.56 -13.11
CA LYS A 433 -2.45 18.08 -12.70
C LYS A 433 -2.42 17.77 -11.22
N ILE A 434 -3.20 18.53 -10.45
CA ILE A 434 -3.14 18.56 -8.99
C ILE A 434 -3.58 17.23 -8.38
N ASN A 435 -4.66 16.65 -8.93
CA ASN A 435 -5.21 15.40 -8.41
C ASN A 435 -4.44 14.15 -8.86
N GLN A 436 -3.63 14.24 -9.92
CA GLN A 436 -2.95 13.07 -10.51
C GLN A 436 -2.04 12.33 -9.53
N ASN A 437 -1.45 13.01 -8.56
CA ASN A 437 -0.58 12.40 -7.57
C ASN A 437 -1.35 11.68 -6.45
N GLY A 438 -2.64 11.97 -6.24
CA GLY A 438 -3.38 11.42 -5.10
C GLY A 438 -2.89 11.96 -3.76
N GLU A 439 -3.28 11.33 -2.66
CA GLU A 439 -2.79 11.62 -1.31
C GLU A 439 -1.49 10.85 -1.04
N TRP A 440 -0.75 11.19 0.03
CA TRP A 440 0.52 10.58 0.41
C TRP A 440 1.57 10.54 -0.72
N ALA A 441 1.63 11.62 -1.50
CA ALA A 441 2.49 11.75 -2.67
C ALA A 441 3.93 12.22 -2.34
N GLY A 442 4.44 11.89 -1.16
CA GLY A 442 5.80 12.22 -0.75
C GLY A 442 6.16 13.69 -0.97
N ARG A 443 7.22 13.95 -1.71
CA ARG A 443 7.69 15.28 -2.13
C ARG A 443 7.37 15.59 -3.60
N GLY A 444 6.40 14.90 -4.20
CA GLY A 444 5.97 15.15 -5.58
C GLY A 444 5.34 16.53 -5.72
N GLU A 445 5.86 17.31 -6.66
CA GLU A 445 5.28 18.60 -7.01
C GLU A 445 4.09 18.37 -7.93
N ARG A 446 2.88 18.68 -7.45
CA ARG A 446 1.62 18.36 -8.15
C ARG A 446 1.54 19.01 -9.54
N GLU A 447 2.09 20.23 -9.69
CA GLU A 447 2.15 20.96 -10.94
C GLU A 447 3.08 20.32 -12.01
N GLU A 448 4.00 19.43 -11.59
CA GLU A 448 4.89 18.71 -12.50
C GLU A 448 4.23 17.48 -13.12
N SER A 449 3.07 17.06 -12.61
CA SER A 449 2.32 15.96 -13.21
C SER A 449 1.85 16.28 -14.62
N ILE A 450 1.85 15.28 -15.49
CA ILE A 450 1.36 15.41 -16.84
C ILE A 450 -0.15 15.22 -16.86
N SER A 451 -0.89 16.23 -17.33
CA SER A 451 -2.34 16.14 -17.49
C SER A 451 -2.72 15.23 -18.68
N LEU A 452 -3.96 14.73 -18.69
CA LEU A 452 -4.51 13.98 -19.81
C LEU A 452 -4.42 14.79 -21.12
N PHE A 453 -4.72 16.10 -21.06
CA PHE A 453 -4.65 16.98 -22.23
C PHE A 453 -3.25 17.07 -22.82
N GLU A 454 -2.23 17.25 -21.98
CA GLU A 454 -0.83 17.30 -22.41
C GLU A 454 -0.41 15.96 -23.01
N GLY A 455 -0.66 14.85 -22.31
CA GLY A 455 -0.31 13.50 -22.79
C GLY A 455 -0.92 13.16 -24.14
N LEU A 456 -2.23 13.44 -24.33
CA LEU A 456 -2.91 13.22 -25.60
C LEU A 456 -2.41 14.13 -26.71
N THR A 457 -2.20 15.41 -26.44
CA THR A 457 -1.72 16.38 -27.42
C THR A 457 -0.35 15.99 -27.95
N GLU A 458 0.55 15.56 -27.08
CA GLU A 458 1.86 15.08 -27.44
C GLU A 458 1.79 13.74 -28.20
N LYS A 459 1.01 12.78 -27.70
CA LYS A 459 0.86 11.45 -28.29
C LYS A 459 0.33 11.46 -29.72
N TYR A 460 -0.58 12.37 -30.03
CA TYR A 460 -1.21 12.49 -31.35
C TYR A 460 -0.62 13.60 -32.23
N ALA A 461 0.50 14.20 -31.83
CA ALA A 461 1.18 15.20 -32.64
C ALA A 461 1.53 14.65 -34.04
N GLY A 462 1.22 15.41 -35.08
CA GLY A 462 1.45 15.01 -36.46
C GLY A 462 0.42 14.02 -37.04
N THR A 463 -0.62 13.64 -36.32
CA THR A 463 -1.74 12.83 -36.82
C THR A 463 -2.91 13.71 -37.33
N ASN A 464 -3.96 13.07 -37.86
CA ASN A 464 -5.20 13.75 -38.25
C ASN A 464 -6.27 13.78 -37.16
N VAL A 465 -5.97 13.27 -35.96
CA VAL A 465 -6.87 13.36 -34.79
C VAL A 465 -6.78 14.76 -34.20
N LYS A 466 -7.92 15.43 -34.04
CA LYS A 466 -8.01 16.78 -33.48
C LYS A 466 -8.71 16.73 -32.12
N PHE A 467 -8.15 17.42 -31.13
CA PHE A 467 -8.78 17.59 -29.83
C PHE A 467 -9.41 18.96 -29.71
N ILE A 468 -10.66 19.01 -29.23
CA ILE A 468 -11.35 20.23 -28.78
C ILE A 468 -11.75 20.05 -27.33
N TYR A 469 -11.69 21.11 -26.55
CA TYR A 469 -11.83 21.03 -25.09
C TYR A 469 -12.96 21.90 -24.58
N ALA A 470 -13.66 21.40 -23.54
CA ALA A 470 -14.52 22.19 -22.64
C ALA A 470 -14.44 21.59 -21.24
N GLU A 471 -14.39 22.41 -20.22
CA GLU A 471 -14.36 21.95 -18.82
C GLU A 471 -15.69 21.27 -18.41
N GLY A 472 -16.80 21.86 -18.76
CA GLY A 472 -18.15 21.31 -18.59
C GLY A 472 -18.73 21.47 -17.19
N CYS A 473 -17.99 21.17 -16.13
CA CYS A 473 -18.38 21.40 -14.73
C CYS A 473 -17.14 21.54 -13.85
N ASP A 474 -17.33 22.03 -12.64
CA ASP A 474 -16.32 21.95 -11.59
C ASP A 474 -16.25 20.52 -11.03
N LEU A 475 -15.16 20.22 -10.31
CA LEU A 475 -14.92 18.88 -9.78
C LEU A 475 -15.92 18.50 -8.67
N LEU A 476 -16.25 19.42 -7.76
CA LEU A 476 -17.01 19.13 -6.55
C LEU A 476 -18.39 19.81 -6.46
N THR A 477 -18.62 20.86 -7.26
CA THR A 477 -19.87 21.66 -7.14
C THR A 477 -20.98 21.17 -8.06
N ASP A 478 -22.22 21.45 -7.70
CA ASP A 478 -23.41 21.17 -8.52
C ASP A 478 -23.64 22.22 -9.61
N ASP A 479 -22.64 23.07 -9.93
CA ASP A 479 -22.76 24.12 -10.91
C ASP A 479 -22.83 23.58 -12.34
N SER A 480 -23.93 23.83 -13.02
CA SER A 480 -24.18 23.44 -14.41
C SER A 480 -23.98 24.59 -15.42
N SER A 481 -23.48 25.75 -14.99
CA SER A 481 -23.31 26.92 -15.85
C SER A 481 -22.47 26.70 -17.12
N LYS A 482 -21.51 25.77 -17.05
CA LYS A 482 -20.60 25.40 -18.16
C LYS A 482 -21.16 24.29 -19.08
N PHE A 483 -22.34 23.71 -18.79
CA PHE A 483 -22.93 22.62 -19.59
C PHE A 483 -23.19 23.02 -21.03
N ALA A 484 -23.69 24.21 -21.28
CA ALA A 484 -24.01 24.68 -22.64
C ALA A 484 -22.78 24.67 -23.58
N GLU A 485 -21.61 25.09 -23.08
CA GLU A 485 -20.36 25.07 -23.81
C GLU A 485 -19.91 23.64 -24.07
N ALA A 486 -19.97 22.78 -23.08
CA ALA A 486 -19.59 21.37 -23.20
C ALA A 486 -20.46 20.62 -24.23
N ILE A 487 -21.78 20.83 -24.18
CA ILE A 487 -22.72 20.24 -25.15
C ILE A 487 -22.46 20.77 -26.57
N ALA A 488 -22.20 22.07 -26.73
CA ALA A 488 -21.85 22.66 -28.03
C ALA A 488 -20.51 22.08 -28.56
N THR A 489 -19.55 21.87 -27.69
CA THR A 489 -18.26 21.25 -28.01
C THR A 489 -18.45 19.79 -28.42
N ALA A 490 -19.22 18.99 -27.67
CA ALA A 490 -19.55 17.61 -27.99
C ALA A 490 -20.22 17.47 -29.37
N ARG A 491 -21.17 18.35 -29.70
CA ARG A 491 -21.86 18.33 -31.01
C ARG A 491 -20.94 18.53 -32.21
N ARG A 492 -19.83 19.25 -32.04
CA ARG A 492 -18.83 19.51 -33.10
C ARG A 492 -17.83 18.37 -33.27
N ALA A 493 -17.81 17.43 -32.37
CA ALA A 493 -16.89 16.30 -32.36
C ALA A 493 -17.52 15.03 -33.01
N ASP A 494 -16.68 14.07 -33.36
CA ASP A 494 -17.08 12.74 -33.79
C ASP A 494 -17.34 11.83 -32.62
N ILE A 495 -16.51 11.94 -31.56
CA ILE A 495 -16.64 11.22 -30.30
C ILE A 495 -16.37 12.15 -29.11
N VAL A 496 -16.90 11.79 -27.96
CA VAL A 496 -16.67 12.49 -26.70
C VAL A 496 -15.87 11.60 -25.77
N LEU A 497 -14.81 12.14 -25.19
CA LEU A 497 -14.02 11.53 -24.13
C LEU A 497 -14.14 12.40 -22.90
N ALA A 498 -14.93 11.93 -21.92
CA ALA A 498 -15.16 12.62 -20.67
C ALA A 498 -14.12 12.18 -19.63
N ALA A 499 -13.49 13.13 -18.94
CA ALA A 499 -12.58 12.84 -17.82
C ALA A 499 -13.15 13.42 -16.55
N MET A 500 -13.55 12.52 -15.64
CA MET A 500 -14.25 12.79 -14.38
C MET A 500 -13.48 12.16 -13.22
N GLY A 501 -13.84 12.53 -11.99
CA GLY A 501 -13.18 11.91 -10.84
C GLY A 501 -13.44 12.58 -9.51
N GLU A 502 -12.53 12.32 -8.57
CA GLU A 502 -12.54 12.86 -7.21
C GLU A 502 -11.38 13.82 -6.98
N ASP A 503 -11.56 14.76 -6.08
CA ASP A 503 -10.47 15.55 -5.50
C ASP A 503 -9.56 14.64 -4.67
N PHE A 504 -8.26 14.84 -4.73
CA PHE A 504 -7.29 13.99 -4.02
C PHE A 504 -7.53 14.01 -2.50
N ASN A 505 -8.01 15.12 -1.91
CA ASN A 505 -8.36 15.21 -0.49
C ASN A 505 -9.62 14.38 -0.11
N TRP A 506 -10.32 13.81 -1.07
CA TRP A 506 -11.47 12.94 -0.83
C TRP A 506 -11.07 11.46 -0.69
N SER A 507 -9.80 11.16 -0.89
CA SER A 507 -9.19 9.85 -0.68
C SER A 507 -7.95 10.00 0.19
N GLY A 508 -7.52 8.94 0.87
CA GLY A 508 -6.44 8.96 1.84
C GLY A 508 -6.96 9.04 3.28
N GLU A 509 -6.12 9.51 4.17
CA GLU A 509 -6.41 9.59 5.60
C GLU A 509 -7.51 10.61 5.90
N ALA A 510 -8.37 10.29 6.85
CA ALA A 510 -9.54 11.08 7.27
C ALA A 510 -10.56 11.41 6.15
N ALA A 511 -10.49 10.74 5.00
CA ALA A 511 -11.27 11.04 3.80
C ALA A 511 -12.36 9.99 3.52
N CYS A 512 -13.26 9.75 4.47
CA CYS A 512 -14.35 8.77 4.34
C CYS A 512 -15.55 9.34 3.59
N ARG A 513 -16.21 8.52 2.76
CA ARG A 513 -17.37 8.93 1.98
C ARG A 513 -18.57 8.02 2.22
N THR A 514 -19.76 8.58 2.32
CA THR A 514 -21.03 7.84 2.44
C THR A 514 -21.79 7.72 1.10
N ASP A 515 -21.43 8.52 0.09
CA ASP A 515 -21.92 8.41 -1.28
C ASP A 515 -20.71 8.15 -2.21
N LEU A 516 -20.77 7.09 -2.98
CA LEU A 516 -19.69 6.67 -3.89
C LEU A 516 -19.96 7.01 -5.35
N LYS A 517 -20.91 7.89 -5.65
CA LYS A 517 -21.10 8.40 -7.00
C LYS A 517 -20.10 9.50 -7.32
N LEU A 518 -19.97 9.80 -8.60
CA LEU A 518 -19.22 10.97 -9.06
C LEU A 518 -19.70 12.22 -8.35
N PRO A 519 -18.80 13.04 -7.79
CA PRO A 519 -19.19 14.24 -7.03
C PRO A 519 -19.77 15.35 -7.91
N GLY A 520 -20.52 16.27 -7.28
CA GLY A 520 -21.06 17.45 -7.91
C GLY A 520 -21.91 17.18 -9.14
N ALA A 521 -21.79 18.05 -10.14
CA ALA A 521 -22.56 17.98 -11.37
C ALA A 521 -22.03 16.98 -12.42
N GLN A 522 -20.99 16.21 -12.13
CA GLN A 522 -20.30 15.37 -13.13
C GLN A 522 -21.22 14.34 -13.79
N GLN A 523 -21.99 13.57 -13.00
CA GLN A 523 -22.94 12.60 -13.57
C GLN A 523 -24.06 13.28 -14.35
N ALA A 524 -24.53 14.46 -13.91
CA ALA A 524 -25.52 15.23 -14.63
C ALA A 524 -24.97 15.68 -15.99
N LEU A 525 -23.71 16.11 -16.05
CA LEU A 525 -23.03 16.44 -17.30
C LEU A 525 -22.95 15.24 -18.25
N LEU A 526 -22.56 14.08 -17.75
CA LEU A 526 -22.53 12.84 -18.56
C LEU A 526 -23.90 12.51 -19.16
N LYS A 527 -24.99 12.70 -18.40
CA LYS A 527 -26.36 12.52 -18.87
C LYS A 527 -26.71 13.49 -20.02
N GLU A 528 -26.28 14.74 -19.93
CA GLU A 528 -26.51 15.73 -21.01
C GLU A 528 -25.63 15.44 -22.25
N LEU A 529 -24.38 15.02 -22.04
CA LEU A 529 -23.49 14.63 -23.14
C LEU A 529 -24.06 13.42 -23.92
N LYS A 530 -24.59 12.42 -23.23
CA LYS A 530 -25.23 11.22 -23.87
C LYS A 530 -26.40 11.63 -24.76
N LYS A 531 -27.17 12.67 -24.42
CA LYS A 531 -28.28 13.17 -25.28
C LYS A 531 -27.81 13.76 -26.61
N THR A 532 -26.52 14.05 -26.77
CA THR A 532 -25.97 14.53 -28.06
C THR A 532 -25.95 13.44 -29.13
N GLY A 533 -26.12 12.16 -28.74
CA GLY A 533 -26.04 11.00 -29.63
C GLY A 533 -24.65 10.64 -30.09
N LYS A 534 -23.60 11.30 -29.56
CA LYS A 534 -22.20 10.96 -29.89
C LYS A 534 -21.73 9.77 -29.06
N PRO A 535 -20.86 8.89 -29.61
CA PRO A 535 -20.15 7.92 -28.81
C PRO A 535 -19.43 8.59 -27.62
N LEU A 536 -19.60 8.03 -26.42
CA LEU A 536 -19.15 8.63 -25.16
C LEU A 536 -18.27 7.65 -24.38
N GLY A 537 -16.99 7.98 -24.24
CA GLY A 537 -16.06 7.29 -23.34
C GLY A 537 -15.86 8.07 -22.05
N LEU A 538 -15.56 7.37 -20.98
CA LEU A 538 -15.30 7.89 -19.63
C LEU A 538 -13.91 7.47 -19.16
N ILE A 539 -13.13 8.43 -18.67
CA ILE A 539 -11.91 8.21 -17.92
C ILE A 539 -12.18 8.66 -16.50
N LEU A 540 -11.89 7.78 -15.56
CA LEU A 540 -12.06 8.02 -14.13
C LEU A 540 -10.70 8.25 -13.48
N VAL A 541 -10.58 9.36 -12.74
CA VAL A 541 -9.39 9.73 -11.96
C VAL A 541 -9.85 9.86 -10.50
N ASN A 542 -9.60 8.82 -9.70
CA ASN A 542 -10.16 8.72 -8.34
C ASN A 542 -9.34 7.76 -7.47
N GLY A 543 -9.66 7.69 -6.19
CA GLY A 543 -8.89 6.94 -5.19
C GLY A 543 -9.59 5.69 -4.62
N ARG A 544 -10.77 5.30 -5.12
CA ARG A 544 -11.57 4.19 -4.57
C ARG A 544 -12.56 3.62 -5.59
N PRO A 545 -13.07 2.38 -5.42
CA PRO A 545 -14.18 1.89 -6.22
C PRO A 545 -15.44 2.75 -6.06
N LEU A 546 -15.99 3.25 -7.16
CA LEU A 546 -17.19 4.07 -7.21
C LEU A 546 -18.44 3.25 -7.58
N ASP A 547 -19.65 3.78 -7.29
CA ASP A 547 -20.92 3.34 -7.85
C ASP A 547 -21.05 3.88 -9.27
N LEU A 548 -20.75 3.04 -10.24
CA LEU A 548 -20.81 3.35 -11.68
C LEU A 548 -22.04 2.74 -12.35
N SER A 549 -23.10 2.42 -11.62
CA SER A 549 -24.26 1.69 -12.14
C SER A 549 -24.96 2.41 -13.30
N TRP A 550 -24.98 3.75 -13.29
CA TRP A 550 -25.52 4.51 -14.42
C TRP A 550 -24.52 4.57 -15.59
N GLU A 551 -23.24 4.79 -15.31
CA GLU A 551 -22.17 4.93 -16.30
C GLU A 551 -22.01 3.62 -17.09
N ASP A 552 -22.00 2.47 -16.41
CA ASP A 552 -21.93 1.13 -17.04
C ASP A 552 -23.05 0.90 -18.07
N GLN A 553 -24.27 1.39 -17.82
CA GLN A 553 -25.40 1.22 -18.71
C GLN A 553 -25.40 2.18 -19.90
N HIS A 554 -24.74 3.34 -19.80
CA HIS A 554 -24.98 4.45 -20.73
C HIS A 554 -23.76 4.94 -21.51
N VAL A 555 -22.53 4.73 -21.01
CA VAL A 555 -21.33 5.13 -21.77
C VAL A 555 -20.79 3.94 -22.58
N ASP A 556 -20.04 4.23 -23.65
CA ASP A 556 -19.60 3.22 -24.60
C ASP A 556 -18.23 2.62 -24.23
N GLY A 557 -17.44 3.32 -23.40
CA GLY A 557 -16.16 2.83 -22.87
C GLY A 557 -15.83 3.46 -21.53
N ILE A 558 -15.21 2.68 -20.61
CA ILE A 558 -14.79 3.14 -19.27
C ILE A 558 -13.35 2.69 -19.03
N LEU A 559 -12.47 3.65 -18.78
CA LEU A 559 -11.12 3.44 -18.24
C LEU A 559 -11.10 3.90 -16.80
N GLU A 560 -10.79 3.00 -15.88
CA GLU A 560 -10.46 3.32 -14.51
C GLU A 560 -8.97 3.65 -14.43
N ALA A 561 -8.67 4.93 -14.42
CA ALA A 561 -7.30 5.42 -14.46
C ALA A 561 -6.71 5.63 -13.07
N TRP A 562 -7.54 5.78 -12.02
CA TRP A 562 -7.06 6.05 -10.67
C TRP A 562 -6.24 7.37 -10.57
N TYR A 563 -5.50 7.56 -9.47
CA TYR A 563 -4.42 8.53 -9.38
C TYR A 563 -3.12 7.87 -9.83
N LEU A 564 -2.56 8.32 -10.96
CA LEU A 564 -1.45 7.66 -11.66
C LEU A 564 -0.08 8.30 -11.46
N GLY A 565 0.01 9.36 -10.64
CA GLY A 565 1.26 10.02 -10.31
C GLY A 565 1.80 10.96 -11.39
N THR A 566 3.10 11.22 -11.33
CA THR A 566 3.79 12.25 -12.16
C THR A 566 3.56 12.06 -13.66
N MET A 567 3.53 10.83 -14.16
CA MET A 567 3.44 10.51 -15.58
C MET A 567 2.03 10.10 -16.04
N ALA A 568 0.99 10.46 -15.27
CA ALA A 568 -0.40 10.09 -15.47
C ALA A 568 -0.90 10.31 -16.91
N GLY A 569 -0.76 11.52 -17.44
CA GLY A 569 -1.23 11.86 -18.79
C GLY A 569 -0.56 11.05 -19.89
N HIS A 570 0.72 10.75 -19.76
CA HIS A 570 1.44 9.90 -20.72
C HIS A 570 0.98 8.44 -20.64
N GLY A 571 0.79 7.89 -19.42
CA GLY A 571 0.26 6.54 -19.26
C GLY A 571 -1.16 6.40 -19.82
N MET A 572 -2.05 7.36 -19.54
CA MET A 572 -3.39 7.40 -20.13
C MET A 572 -3.34 7.49 -21.65
N ALA A 573 -2.47 8.35 -22.22
CA ALA A 573 -2.35 8.50 -23.65
C ALA A 573 -1.82 7.23 -24.34
N ASP A 574 -0.92 6.48 -23.73
CA ASP A 574 -0.42 5.19 -24.24
C ASP A 574 -1.55 4.16 -24.32
N VAL A 575 -2.42 4.10 -23.33
CA VAL A 575 -3.60 3.22 -23.33
C VAL A 575 -4.62 3.70 -24.37
N ILE A 576 -5.02 4.97 -24.35
CA ILE A 576 -6.05 5.50 -25.23
C ILE A 576 -5.67 5.38 -26.70
N SER A 577 -4.40 5.53 -27.04
CA SER A 577 -3.91 5.39 -28.42
C SER A 577 -3.79 3.94 -28.91
N GLY A 578 -3.73 2.99 -27.96
CA GLY A 578 -3.46 1.58 -28.25
C GLY A 578 -1.96 1.25 -28.35
N ASP A 579 -1.06 2.18 -28.01
CA ASP A 579 0.37 1.87 -27.89
C ASP A 579 0.65 0.91 -26.74
N TYR A 580 -0.21 0.92 -25.71
CA TYR A 580 -0.29 -0.12 -24.68
C TYR A 580 -1.70 -0.74 -24.67
N ASN A 581 -1.77 -2.06 -24.75
CA ASN A 581 -3.03 -2.80 -24.65
C ASN A 581 -3.32 -3.09 -23.17
N PRO A 582 -4.45 -2.62 -22.57
CA PRO A 582 -4.76 -2.83 -21.15
C PRO A 582 -4.66 -4.28 -20.71
N SER A 583 -3.95 -4.49 -19.60
CA SER A 583 -3.79 -5.82 -18.98
C SER A 583 -4.10 -5.84 -17.49
N ALA A 584 -4.39 -4.66 -16.91
CA ALA A 584 -4.71 -4.53 -15.49
C ALA A 584 -6.01 -5.24 -15.11
N ARG A 585 -6.09 -5.66 -13.85
CA ARG A 585 -7.24 -6.35 -13.26
C ARG A 585 -7.55 -5.76 -11.89
N LEU A 586 -8.82 -5.54 -11.61
CA LEU A 586 -9.26 -4.97 -10.32
C LEU A 586 -8.79 -5.82 -9.14
N THR A 587 -8.29 -5.18 -8.12
CA THR A 587 -7.91 -5.79 -6.83
C THR A 587 -8.90 -5.47 -5.71
N MET A 588 -9.96 -4.73 -6.05
CA MET A 588 -11.09 -4.46 -5.19
C MET A 588 -12.38 -4.46 -6.01
N SER A 589 -13.43 -5.12 -5.50
CA SER A 589 -14.73 -5.23 -6.14
C SER A 589 -15.44 -3.88 -6.19
N PHE A 590 -16.07 -3.55 -7.33
CA PHE A 590 -16.87 -2.33 -7.50
C PHE A 590 -18.32 -2.60 -7.09
N PRO A 591 -18.90 -1.80 -6.18
CA PRO A 591 -20.28 -1.98 -5.76
C PRO A 591 -21.27 -1.48 -6.82
N ARG A 592 -22.49 -2.01 -6.80
CA ARG A 592 -23.63 -1.43 -7.55
C ARG A 592 -24.26 -0.27 -6.81
N THR A 593 -24.08 -0.22 -5.51
CA THR A 593 -24.53 0.85 -4.63
C THR A 593 -23.77 0.77 -3.31
N VAL A 594 -23.63 1.91 -2.64
CA VAL A 594 -22.99 2.01 -1.32
C VAL A 594 -23.63 1.10 -0.27
N GLY A 595 -24.91 0.74 -0.44
CA GLY A 595 -25.63 -0.19 0.46
C GLY A 595 -25.11 -1.63 0.46
N GLN A 596 -24.28 -2.01 -0.51
CA GLN A 596 -23.68 -3.36 -0.55
C GLN A 596 -22.42 -3.47 0.35
N LEU A 597 -21.84 -2.35 0.79
CA LEU A 597 -20.56 -2.36 1.52
C LEU A 597 -20.71 -2.79 2.99
N PRO A 598 -19.77 -3.58 3.52
CA PRO A 598 -18.52 -4.05 2.88
C PRO A 598 -18.78 -5.13 1.82
N LEU A 599 -18.05 -5.06 0.69
CA LEU A 599 -18.20 -5.96 -0.46
C LEU A 599 -16.84 -6.54 -0.85
N TYR A 600 -16.78 -7.88 -0.98
CA TYR A 600 -15.55 -8.60 -1.36
C TYR A 600 -15.90 -9.99 -1.91
N TYR A 601 -15.07 -10.50 -2.83
CA TYR A 601 -15.37 -11.75 -3.56
C TYR A 601 -15.28 -13.01 -2.67
N ASN A 602 -14.39 -13.02 -1.67
CA ASN A 602 -14.11 -14.16 -0.79
C ASN A 602 -15.01 -14.20 0.46
N GLN A 603 -16.27 -13.83 0.27
CA GLN A 603 -17.28 -13.86 1.35
C GLN A 603 -17.56 -15.29 1.83
N LYS A 604 -18.01 -15.42 3.08
CA LYS A 604 -18.47 -16.70 3.62
C LYS A 604 -19.86 -17.05 3.05
N PRO A 605 -20.14 -18.33 2.74
CA PRO A 605 -21.47 -18.76 2.39
C PRO A 605 -22.40 -18.58 3.60
N THR A 606 -23.67 -18.22 3.32
CA THR A 606 -24.70 -18.17 4.36
C THR A 606 -25.41 -19.53 4.47
N GLY A 607 -26.19 -19.74 5.53
CA GLY A 607 -27.05 -20.93 5.64
C GLY A 607 -28.22 -20.94 4.66
N ARG A 608 -28.49 -19.80 4.00
CA ARG A 608 -29.58 -19.64 3.02
C ARG A 608 -29.08 -18.85 1.79
N PRO A 609 -28.15 -19.43 1.01
CA PRO A 609 -27.62 -18.76 -0.17
C PRO A 609 -28.73 -18.58 -1.23
N VAL A 610 -28.55 -17.53 -2.04
CA VAL A 610 -29.42 -17.30 -3.21
C VAL A 610 -29.03 -18.29 -4.30
N PRO A 611 -29.97 -19.10 -4.83
CA PRO A 611 -29.68 -19.95 -5.97
C PRO A 611 -29.49 -19.07 -7.23
N PRO A 612 -28.42 -19.28 -8.02
CA PRO A 612 -28.17 -18.49 -9.22
C PRO A 612 -29.37 -18.56 -10.23
N GLU A 613 -30.01 -19.72 -10.31
CA GLU A 613 -31.14 -20.00 -11.19
C GLU A 613 -32.49 -19.43 -10.71
N ALA A 614 -32.56 -19.01 -9.43
CA ALA A 614 -33.79 -18.49 -8.83
C ALA A 614 -33.48 -17.33 -7.86
N PRO A 615 -33.00 -16.16 -8.37
CA PRO A 615 -32.53 -15.04 -7.52
C PRO A 615 -33.65 -14.41 -6.69
N ASP A 616 -34.91 -14.55 -7.08
CA ASP A 616 -36.08 -13.98 -6.39
C ASP A 616 -36.72 -14.92 -5.35
N THR A 617 -36.06 -16.03 -5.01
CA THR A 617 -36.60 -16.98 -4.02
C THR A 617 -36.67 -16.34 -2.64
N ASP A 618 -37.83 -16.44 -1.98
CA ASP A 618 -38.03 -15.94 -0.61
C ASP A 618 -37.19 -16.68 0.42
N TYR A 619 -36.98 -16.01 1.58
CA TYR A 619 -36.23 -16.53 2.73
C TYR A 619 -34.76 -16.86 2.39
N LYS A 620 -34.17 -16.15 1.42
CA LYS A 620 -32.76 -16.23 1.05
C LYS A 620 -32.02 -14.96 1.46
N SER A 621 -30.66 -15.07 1.61
CA SER A 621 -29.80 -13.95 1.95
C SER A 621 -29.61 -13.07 0.71
N ARG A 622 -30.50 -12.12 0.48
CA ARG A 622 -30.49 -11.22 -0.69
C ARG A 622 -30.90 -9.80 -0.33
N TYR A 623 -30.49 -8.86 -1.14
CA TYR A 623 -31.09 -7.53 -1.20
C TYR A 623 -32.40 -7.58 -1.96
N MET A 624 -33.33 -6.68 -1.67
CA MET A 624 -34.63 -6.61 -2.34
C MET A 624 -34.58 -5.85 -3.67
N ASP A 625 -33.61 -4.98 -3.82
CA ASP A 625 -33.55 -3.91 -4.83
C ASP A 625 -32.32 -3.98 -5.74
N VAL A 626 -31.28 -4.75 -5.34
CA VAL A 626 -30.07 -4.94 -6.15
C VAL A 626 -29.59 -6.40 -6.07
N PRO A 627 -28.91 -6.92 -7.10
CA PRO A 627 -28.24 -8.22 -7.02
C PRO A 627 -27.16 -8.23 -5.94
N ASN A 628 -26.92 -9.40 -5.33
CA ASN A 628 -25.82 -9.56 -4.37
C ASN A 628 -24.42 -9.44 -5.01
N THR A 629 -24.33 -9.62 -6.33
CA THR A 629 -23.05 -9.55 -7.07
C THR A 629 -22.54 -8.13 -7.20
N PRO A 630 -21.22 -7.91 -7.22
CA PRO A 630 -20.64 -6.61 -7.53
C PRO A 630 -21.02 -6.14 -8.95
N LEU A 631 -20.80 -4.87 -9.23
CA LEU A 631 -20.86 -4.35 -10.60
C LEU A 631 -19.69 -4.89 -11.42
N TYR A 632 -18.48 -4.74 -10.90
CA TYR A 632 -17.28 -5.38 -11.45
C TYR A 632 -16.60 -6.20 -10.36
N PRO A 633 -16.39 -7.51 -10.60
CA PRO A 633 -15.81 -8.39 -9.59
C PRO A 633 -14.30 -8.23 -9.44
N PHE A 634 -13.75 -8.71 -8.34
CA PHE A 634 -12.31 -8.85 -8.15
C PHE A 634 -11.67 -9.65 -9.31
N GLY A 635 -10.51 -9.18 -9.75
CA GLY A 635 -9.78 -9.77 -10.87
C GLY A 635 -10.30 -9.38 -12.26
N TYR A 636 -11.38 -8.58 -12.36
CA TYR A 636 -11.97 -8.15 -13.62
C TYR A 636 -11.14 -7.07 -14.31
N GLY A 637 -11.17 -7.10 -15.63
CA GLY A 637 -10.62 -6.11 -16.54
C GLY A 637 -10.61 -6.64 -17.97
N LEU A 638 -10.84 -5.75 -18.92
CA LEU A 638 -10.86 -6.06 -20.35
C LEU A 638 -9.49 -5.76 -20.99
N SER A 639 -9.38 -6.10 -22.26
CA SER A 639 -8.23 -5.82 -23.12
C SER A 639 -8.74 -5.43 -24.53
N TYR A 640 -7.88 -4.88 -25.38
CA TYR A 640 -8.19 -4.66 -26.79
C TYR A 640 -8.18 -5.96 -27.62
N THR A 641 -7.85 -7.07 -26.98
CA THR A 641 -7.98 -8.42 -27.50
C THR A 641 -8.83 -9.28 -26.55
N THR A 642 -9.10 -10.52 -26.93
CA THR A 642 -9.85 -11.46 -26.11
C THR A 642 -9.01 -12.65 -25.71
N PHE A 643 -9.22 -13.15 -24.49
CA PHE A 643 -8.53 -14.32 -23.98
C PHE A 643 -9.54 -15.40 -23.56
N ALA A 644 -9.12 -16.65 -23.69
CA ALA A 644 -9.85 -17.79 -23.16
C ALA A 644 -8.92 -18.68 -22.33
N VAL A 645 -9.42 -19.21 -21.25
CA VAL A 645 -8.74 -20.24 -20.46
C VAL A 645 -9.46 -21.56 -20.75
N ASN A 646 -8.73 -22.55 -21.20
CA ASN A 646 -9.25 -23.82 -21.68
C ASN A 646 -8.48 -25.01 -21.08
N SER A 647 -9.04 -26.21 -21.25
CA SER A 647 -8.32 -27.48 -21.04
C SER A 647 -7.67 -27.63 -19.66
N MET A 648 -8.31 -27.11 -18.61
CA MET A 648 -7.83 -27.28 -17.23
C MET A 648 -7.73 -28.77 -16.87
N LYS A 649 -6.61 -29.17 -16.27
CA LYS A 649 -6.33 -30.55 -15.83
C LYS A 649 -5.58 -30.54 -14.51
N LEU A 650 -5.88 -31.57 -13.70
CA LEU A 650 -5.12 -31.92 -12.53
C LEU A 650 -4.29 -33.16 -12.86
N ASP A 651 -3.02 -33.21 -12.41
CA ASP A 651 -2.15 -34.39 -12.57
C ASP A 651 -2.64 -35.57 -11.72
N GLN A 652 -3.33 -35.28 -10.61
CA GLN A 652 -4.01 -36.26 -9.76
C GLN A 652 -5.18 -35.63 -9.00
N ASN A 653 -6.16 -36.45 -8.58
CA ASN A 653 -7.37 -35.96 -7.93
C ASN A 653 -7.30 -35.98 -6.40
N SER A 654 -6.19 -36.45 -5.82
CA SER A 654 -6.00 -36.43 -4.36
C SER A 654 -4.53 -36.50 -4.01
N PHE A 655 -4.19 -35.99 -2.83
CA PHE A 655 -2.85 -36.10 -2.25
C PHE A 655 -2.96 -36.28 -0.74
N THR A 656 -1.89 -36.80 -0.13
CA THR A 656 -1.74 -36.92 1.31
C THR A 656 -0.73 -35.91 1.83
N LYS A 657 -0.59 -35.82 3.12
CA LYS A 657 0.38 -34.95 3.79
C LYS A 657 1.78 -35.02 3.14
N GLY A 658 2.34 -33.83 2.84
CA GLY A 658 3.63 -33.69 2.13
C GLY A 658 3.57 -33.89 0.61
N GLY A 659 2.40 -34.26 0.06
CA GLY A 659 2.15 -34.32 -1.38
C GLY A 659 1.73 -32.99 -1.97
N LYS A 660 1.47 -33.00 -3.28
CA LYS A 660 1.02 -31.82 -4.03
C LYS A 660 0.20 -32.23 -5.25
N ILE A 661 -0.61 -31.34 -5.76
CA ILE A 661 -1.30 -31.43 -7.05
C ILE A 661 -0.77 -30.33 -7.97
N THR A 662 -0.56 -30.66 -9.24
CA THR A 662 -0.29 -29.68 -10.29
C THR A 662 -1.56 -29.43 -11.09
N VAL A 663 -2.00 -28.18 -11.11
CA VAL A 663 -3.11 -27.72 -11.95
C VAL A 663 -2.50 -27.06 -13.19
N THR A 664 -2.88 -27.53 -14.37
CA THR A 664 -2.49 -26.93 -15.66
C THR A 664 -3.70 -26.42 -16.40
N ALA A 665 -3.56 -25.31 -17.12
CA ALA A 665 -4.57 -24.81 -18.04
C ALA A 665 -3.90 -24.20 -19.26
N GLU A 666 -4.61 -24.21 -20.41
CA GLU A 666 -4.18 -23.52 -21.62
C GLU A 666 -4.86 -22.15 -21.67
N VAL A 667 -4.06 -21.08 -21.77
CA VAL A 667 -4.55 -19.73 -22.05
C VAL A 667 -4.28 -19.39 -23.52
N GLU A 668 -5.28 -18.85 -24.19
CA GLU A 668 -5.26 -18.50 -25.61
C GLU A 668 -5.62 -17.01 -25.80
N ASN A 669 -4.88 -16.31 -26.60
CA ASN A 669 -5.31 -15.03 -27.16
C ASN A 669 -6.21 -15.30 -28.39
N THR A 670 -7.51 -15.21 -28.21
CA THR A 670 -8.50 -15.52 -29.26
C THR A 670 -8.79 -14.33 -30.17
N GLY A 671 -8.21 -13.17 -29.90
CA GLY A 671 -8.40 -11.95 -30.68
C GLY A 671 -7.33 -11.74 -31.73
N LYS A 672 -7.22 -10.49 -32.20
CA LYS A 672 -6.38 -10.12 -33.34
C LYS A 672 -5.19 -9.23 -32.99
N VAL A 673 -5.06 -8.86 -31.73
CA VAL A 673 -4.03 -7.95 -31.21
C VAL A 673 -3.22 -8.68 -30.14
N ASP A 674 -1.91 -8.46 -30.10
CA ASP A 674 -1.05 -8.95 -29.04
C ASP A 674 -1.48 -8.35 -27.70
N GLY A 675 -1.39 -9.11 -26.61
CA GLY A 675 -1.80 -8.60 -25.32
C GLY A 675 -1.32 -9.44 -24.14
N GLU A 676 -1.52 -8.91 -22.96
CA GLU A 676 -1.23 -9.58 -21.68
C GLU A 676 -2.53 -9.84 -20.91
N THR A 677 -2.57 -10.92 -20.18
CA THR A 677 -3.67 -11.20 -19.24
C THR A 677 -3.16 -11.83 -17.96
N VAL A 678 -3.99 -11.83 -16.92
CA VAL A 678 -3.73 -12.50 -15.64
C VAL A 678 -4.63 -13.72 -15.53
N VAL A 679 -4.02 -14.90 -15.54
CA VAL A 679 -4.71 -16.17 -15.27
C VAL A 679 -4.72 -16.37 -13.75
N GLN A 680 -5.88 -16.61 -13.18
CA GLN A 680 -6.13 -16.63 -11.75
C GLN A 680 -6.63 -18.01 -11.32
N MET A 681 -6.03 -18.59 -10.27
CA MET A 681 -6.47 -19.85 -9.68
C MET A 681 -7.16 -19.59 -8.34
N TYR A 682 -8.37 -20.11 -8.21
CA TYR A 682 -9.17 -20.01 -7.00
C TYR A 682 -9.48 -21.39 -6.42
N ILE A 683 -9.56 -21.49 -5.09
CA ILE A 683 -9.89 -22.72 -4.40
C ILE A 683 -11.02 -22.46 -3.41
N ARG A 684 -11.92 -23.45 -3.28
CA ARG A 684 -12.92 -23.53 -2.22
C ARG A 684 -12.70 -24.81 -1.42
N ASP A 685 -12.58 -24.68 -0.12
CA ASP A 685 -12.71 -25.76 0.83
C ASP A 685 -14.20 -26.00 1.07
N LEU A 686 -14.69 -27.22 0.81
CA LEU A 686 -16.12 -27.53 0.86
C LEU A 686 -16.63 -27.73 2.29
N ALA A 687 -15.74 -28.14 3.21
CA ALA A 687 -16.12 -28.39 4.61
C ALA A 687 -14.89 -28.32 5.53
N GLY A 688 -14.75 -27.25 6.27
CA GLY A 688 -13.72 -27.09 7.30
C GLY A 688 -14.30 -27.00 8.71
N SER A 689 -13.44 -27.01 9.73
CA SER A 689 -13.82 -26.84 11.14
C SER A 689 -14.46 -25.47 11.46
N VAL A 690 -14.30 -24.51 10.55
CA VAL A 690 -14.96 -23.20 10.54
C VAL A 690 -15.52 -22.93 9.14
N THR A 691 -16.51 -22.03 9.03
CA THR A 691 -17.08 -21.66 7.71
C THR A 691 -15.99 -21.07 6.82
N ARG A 692 -15.75 -21.73 5.67
CA ARG A 692 -14.77 -21.30 4.67
C ARG A 692 -15.40 -20.38 3.63
N PRO A 693 -14.61 -19.47 3.00
CA PRO A 693 -15.08 -18.62 1.90
C PRO A 693 -15.65 -19.42 0.72
N VAL A 694 -16.53 -18.79 -0.03
CA VAL A 694 -17.05 -19.38 -1.28
C VAL A 694 -15.95 -19.59 -2.31
N LYS A 695 -14.84 -18.81 -2.22
CA LYS A 695 -13.71 -18.86 -3.15
C LYS A 695 -12.54 -18.06 -2.57
N GLU A 696 -11.33 -18.51 -2.73
CA GLU A 696 -10.09 -17.82 -2.32
C GLU A 696 -9.06 -17.86 -3.45
N LEU A 697 -8.46 -16.73 -3.80
CA LEU A 697 -7.31 -16.68 -4.71
C LEU A 697 -6.14 -17.44 -4.08
N LYS A 698 -5.55 -18.36 -4.82
CA LYS A 698 -4.43 -19.19 -4.36
C LYS A 698 -3.28 -19.27 -5.38
N GLY A 699 -3.39 -18.56 -6.49
CA GLY A 699 -2.34 -18.44 -7.49
C GLY A 699 -2.73 -17.53 -8.64
N PHE A 700 -1.76 -16.95 -9.28
CA PHE A 700 -1.94 -16.23 -10.54
C PHE A 700 -0.67 -16.27 -11.38
N GLU A 701 -0.83 -16.12 -12.69
CA GLU A 701 0.27 -15.96 -13.64
C GLU A 701 -0.10 -14.88 -14.66
N LYS A 702 0.74 -13.85 -14.80
CA LYS A 702 0.60 -12.84 -15.85
C LYS A 702 1.31 -13.33 -17.10
N VAL A 703 0.58 -13.42 -18.21
CA VAL A 703 1.08 -13.98 -19.46
C VAL A 703 0.92 -13.00 -20.62
N ALA A 704 1.96 -12.85 -21.42
CA ALA A 704 1.94 -12.15 -22.69
C ALA A 704 1.74 -13.16 -23.82
N LEU A 705 0.82 -12.87 -24.74
CA LEU A 705 0.46 -13.74 -25.87
C LEU A 705 0.29 -12.91 -27.15
N LYS A 706 0.87 -13.36 -28.24
CA LYS A 706 0.56 -12.84 -29.58
C LYS A 706 -0.86 -13.22 -29.99
N ALA A 707 -1.40 -12.50 -30.96
CA ALA A 707 -2.70 -12.84 -31.54
C ALA A 707 -2.72 -14.32 -32.02
N GLY A 708 -3.68 -15.11 -31.54
CA GLY A 708 -3.82 -16.54 -31.82
C GLY A 708 -2.83 -17.45 -31.07
N GLU A 709 -1.95 -16.91 -30.22
CA GLU A 709 -0.99 -17.70 -29.46
C GLU A 709 -1.67 -18.39 -28.26
N LYS A 710 -1.14 -19.58 -27.94
CA LYS A 710 -1.53 -20.40 -26.79
C LYS A 710 -0.32 -20.65 -25.90
N LYS A 711 -0.55 -20.62 -24.59
CA LYS A 711 0.46 -20.93 -23.59
C LYS A 711 -0.13 -21.76 -22.48
N GLN A 712 0.62 -22.73 -21.98
CA GLN A 712 0.25 -23.48 -20.78
C GLN A 712 0.70 -22.72 -19.54
N VAL A 713 -0.20 -22.57 -18.58
CA VAL A 713 0.07 -22.08 -17.22
C VAL A 713 -0.01 -23.24 -16.24
N SER A 714 0.70 -23.13 -15.11
CA SER A 714 0.78 -24.22 -14.13
C SER A 714 0.78 -23.67 -12.70
N PHE A 715 -0.04 -24.26 -11.83
CA PHE A 715 -0.13 -23.91 -10.42
C PHE A 715 0.11 -25.16 -9.57
N THR A 716 0.70 -24.98 -8.41
CA THR A 716 0.94 -26.05 -7.43
C THR A 716 0.01 -25.86 -6.24
N ILE A 717 -0.69 -26.92 -5.84
CA ILE A 717 -1.50 -26.97 -4.62
C ILE A 717 -0.83 -27.93 -3.65
N ASP A 718 -0.46 -27.45 -2.48
CA ASP A 718 0.09 -28.23 -1.37
C ASP A 718 -0.65 -27.91 -0.06
N GLU A 719 -0.27 -28.55 1.03
CA GLU A 719 -0.87 -28.31 2.35
C GLU A 719 -0.69 -26.86 2.82
N ALA A 720 0.45 -26.23 2.54
CA ALA A 720 0.71 -24.86 2.98
C ALA A 720 -0.27 -23.86 2.34
N LEU A 721 -0.58 -24.08 1.05
CA LEU A 721 -1.54 -23.25 0.30
C LEU A 721 -2.98 -23.41 0.81
N LEU A 722 -3.34 -24.60 1.33
CA LEU A 722 -4.66 -24.93 1.85
C LEU A 722 -4.81 -24.59 3.35
N ALA A 723 -3.73 -24.27 4.04
CA ALA A 723 -3.75 -24.04 5.49
C ALA A 723 -4.52 -22.78 5.89
N PHE A 724 -5.33 -22.90 6.93
CA PHE A 724 -6.09 -21.82 7.53
C PHE A 724 -6.15 -21.98 9.06
N TYR A 725 -6.52 -20.92 9.77
CA TYR A 725 -6.80 -20.99 11.20
C TYR A 725 -8.18 -21.60 11.43
N GLY A 726 -8.19 -22.85 11.94
CA GLY A 726 -9.39 -23.60 12.25
C GLY A 726 -10.05 -23.17 13.57
N ILE A 727 -10.97 -24.00 14.09
CA ILE A 727 -11.69 -23.74 15.35
C ILE A 727 -10.77 -23.73 16.58
N ASP A 728 -9.65 -24.46 16.52
CA ASP A 728 -8.63 -24.54 17.55
C ASP A 728 -7.59 -23.40 17.46
N MET A 729 -7.78 -22.46 16.53
CA MET A 729 -6.86 -21.36 16.25
C MET A 729 -5.43 -21.81 15.88
N GLN A 730 -5.28 -23.03 15.37
CA GLN A 730 -4.04 -23.51 14.77
C GLN A 730 -4.10 -23.38 13.25
N LYS A 731 -3.04 -22.88 12.64
CA LYS A 731 -2.91 -22.79 11.17
C LYS A 731 -2.48 -24.14 10.60
N LYS A 732 -3.39 -24.82 9.91
CA LYS A 732 -3.15 -26.12 9.28
C LYS A 732 -4.13 -26.36 8.13
N ALA A 733 -3.77 -27.21 7.19
CA ALA A 733 -4.71 -27.78 6.23
C ALA A 733 -5.54 -28.90 6.92
N GLU A 734 -6.80 -28.98 6.63
CA GLU A 734 -7.69 -30.05 7.11
C GLU A 734 -7.98 -31.03 5.96
N PRO A 735 -8.00 -32.35 6.21
CA PRO A 735 -8.44 -33.33 5.22
C PRO A 735 -9.88 -33.03 4.78
N GLY A 736 -10.13 -33.08 3.47
CA GLY A 736 -11.43 -32.72 2.94
C GLY A 736 -11.43 -32.71 1.41
N ASP A 737 -12.59 -32.32 0.87
CA ASP A 737 -12.81 -32.18 -0.56
C ASP A 737 -12.82 -30.69 -0.94
N PHE A 738 -12.24 -30.38 -2.08
CA PHE A 738 -12.01 -29.01 -2.56
C PHE A 738 -12.50 -28.86 -3.99
N THR A 739 -12.93 -27.66 -4.36
CA THR A 739 -13.10 -27.24 -5.75
C THR A 739 -12.03 -26.24 -6.14
N VAL A 740 -11.46 -26.38 -7.33
CA VAL A 740 -10.49 -25.46 -7.92
C VAL A 740 -11.03 -24.90 -9.25
N TRP A 741 -10.83 -23.61 -9.47
CA TRP A 741 -11.13 -22.89 -10.71
C TRP A 741 -9.87 -22.25 -11.26
N VAL A 742 -9.74 -22.20 -12.59
CA VAL A 742 -8.74 -21.37 -13.28
C VAL A 742 -9.47 -20.52 -14.32
N GLY A 743 -9.39 -19.22 -14.18
CA GLY A 743 -10.13 -18.27 -15.00
C GLY A 743 -9.48 -16.89 -15.05
N LEU A 744 -10.22 -15.91 -15.58
CA LEU A 744 -9.72 -14.54 -15.79
C LEU A 744 -10.17 -13.55 -14.72
N ASN A 745 -11.09 -13.93 -13.84
CA ASN A 745 -11.54 -13.15 -12.67
C ASN A 745 -12.29 -14.04 -11.67
N SER A 746 -12.66 -13.50 -10.52
CA SER A 746 -13.34 -14.26 -9.45
C SER A 746 -14.74 -14.76 -9.80
N ALA A 747 -15.40 -14.20 -10.80
CA ALA A 747 -16.71 -14.63 -11.28
C ALA A 747 -16.64 -15.64 -12.44
N ASP A 748 -15.43 -15.92 -12.97
CA ASP A 748 -15.25 -16.91 -14.03
C ASP A 748 -15.22 -18.33 -13.44
N GLU A 749 -16.24 -19.11 -13.71
CA GLU A 749 -16.41 -20.48 -13.23
C GLU A 749 -16.40 -21.52 -14.38
N THR A 750 -15.96 -21.12 -15.56
CA THR A 750 -15.99 -21.97 -16.76
C THR A 750 -15.07 -23.19 -16.68
N ASN A 751 -13.92 -23.06 -16.01
CA ASN A 751 -12.97 -24.16 -15.84
C ASN A 751 -12.85 -24.53 -14.36
N GLN A 752 -13.47 -25.64 -13.99
CA GLN A 752 -13.45 -26.15 -12.62
C GLN A 752 -13.12 -27.64 -12.55
N SER A 753 -12.58 -28.07 -11.43
CA SER A 753 -12.37 -29.47 -11.08
C SER A 753 -12.41 -29.66 -9.57
N SER A 754 -12.48 -30.91 -9.12
CA SER A 754 -12.48 -31.26 -7.70
C SER A 754 -11.24 -32.09 -7.35
N PHE A 755 -10.75 -31.91 -6.12
CA PHE A 755 -9.66 -32.74 -5.57
C PHE A 755 -9.86 -32.94 -4.06
N SER A 756 -9.04 -33.82 -3.48
CA SER A 756 -9.11 -34.13 -2.05
C SER A 756 -7.73 -34.11 -1.39
N LEU A 757 -7.66 -33.60 -0.17
CA LEU A 757 -6.58 -33.84 0.78
C LEU A 757 -7.00 -35.02 1.70
N ARG A 758 -6.15 -36.07 1.81
CA ARG A 758 -6.43 -37.30 2.58
C ARG A 758 -5.50 -37.45 3.77
#